data_795535309767bc8e8437a53c40466f05
#
_entry.id   795535309767bc8e8437a53c40466f05
#
_cell.length_a   1.000
_cell.length_b   1.000
_cell.length_c   1.000
_cell.angle_alpha   90.00
_cell.angle_beta   90.00
_cell.angle_gamma   90.00
#
_symmetry.space_group_name_H-M   'P 1'
#
loop_
_entity.id
_entity.type
_entity.pdbx_description
1 polymer ?
#
loop_
_entity_poly.entity_id
_entity_poly.type
_entity_poly.pdbx_seq_one_letter_code
_entity_poly.pdbx_strand_id
1 'polypeptide(L)'
;MKKILVLLAVFTATFSHAQSKGSAVGKLTDKEYNNEPLAFANVIIKGTTKGTTSDFDGHYTLEGLDPGPYTLIFSFVGYETQEINIQIVAGKVTEVNVPMGASAASLSEIVITTTTKRESETALLIEQKKAVVIKESIGAERLGKIGVSNAATATTKISGVTQSEGTGEIYIRGLGDRYLSTTMNGLPIPSDDVDNKNINLNLFSTNMIENVGISKTYATSGYADQTSGNVDISSKGYSKKQFSVSVGSSYNTNVLGLDGDFKRSVASEDVTLGFHKKQFALVDLITRQSWDPLNQKNTGNYNLSLSGGYKFEVFGKELSIFASGSHSKSFGYQEGIFRSYRSNILDNEFTDVESFTTNTNSTGYVNLGLKLDNNNRIKISSLSVNKSTDNVYEQGRNGLGYVFDQDPQEDAAFVRDQNFKQTRLLVNQIIGDHQISENNTLKWAGGYNFVLAEEPNRIRNEANILDANTVQYAHVGDFQQRKSKQKIEDTEYNAYLKDEISFGKLDEDEKKPFKLHIGANIRKKERVFSSLFIGVRARDFQVPSVDDFSITFTEANFNNGLILRESDPDRYDADLTIMSGFANLDFGLNKRFSGNIGVRYERDEINVLWDVANFVGRVGSIAKEYNEIYPSVNLKYELNEKNFLRFASSLTQTLPEFKELSPFEYVSPTGRVTRGDPNLEKSDVFNVDLKWEFFPKKSELVSATTFYKQIKNPINLALTRGSAGIFEFSNTGKKANVFGVELETRLNLIENEEEDPILNFNANITKMWFNQDLLEEFQYKNVTESDLQGASDLILNGSLGYNNQKEKEFIATITGNYSSDKIFALGSPEDFANSSTLYNDEIIEKGFFTMDLVVSKKITDNLLLKFIGRNLLNPDIEQTQLIRDINTSVETNEVVSSYKKGSLLSLSLKYTFK
;
A
#
# COMPACT_ATOMS: atom_id res chain seq x y z
N MET A 1 -23.72 -23.21 -30.90
CA MET A 1 -22.59 -23.20 -31.84
C MET A 1 -22.85 -22.37 -33.11
N LYS A 2 -23.97 -22.51 -33.87
CA LYS A 2 -24.21 -21.70 -35.10
C LYS A 2 -24.28 -20.15 -34.87
N LYS A 3 -24.76 -19.67 -33.72
CA LYS A 3 -24.84 -18.22 -33.41
C LYS A 3 -23.50 -17.60 -33.01
N ILE A 4 -22.57 -18.39 -32.50
CA ILE A 4 -21.20 -17.94 -32.14
C ILE A 4 -20.34 -17.85 -33.41
N LEU A 5 -20.53 -18.75 -34.38
CA LEU A 5 -19.84 -18.71 -35.68
C LEU A 5 -20.27 -17.50 -36.53
N VAL A 6 -21.51 -17.06 -36.43
CA VAL A 6 -22.00 -15.87 -37.13
C VAL A 6 -21.45 -14.59 -36.48
N LEU A 7 -21.31 -14.55 -35.17
CA LEU A 7 -20.66 -13.43 -34.49
C LEU A 7 -19.16 -13.34 -34.79
N LEU A 8 -18.48 -14.51 -34.91
CA LEU A 8 -17.07 -14.56 -35.31
C LEU A 8 -16.87 -14.13 -36.75
N ALA A 9 -17.80 -14.52 -37.68
CA ALA A 9 -17.75 -14.15 -39.08
C ALA A 9 -18.05 -12.65 -39.31
N VAL A 10 -18.91 -12.02 -38.52
CA VAL A 10 -19.16 -10.58 -38.55
C VAL A 10 -17.96 -9.79 -37.99
N PHE A 11 -17.23 -10.37 -37.00
CA PHE A 11 -16.04 -9.75 -36.45
C PHE A 11 -14.82 -9.80 -37.38
N THR A 12 -14.77 -10.79 -38.28
CA THR A 12 -13.68 -10.91 -39.29
C THR A 12 -13.92 -10.08 -40.57
N ALA A 13 -15.15 -9.62 -40.82
CA ALA A 13 -15.48 -8.84 -42.02
C ALA A 13 -15.19 -7.34 -41.92
N THR A 14 -14.82 -6.81 -40.74
CA THR A 14 -14.51 -5.38 -40.56
C THR A 14 -12.99 -5.04 -40.65
N PHE A 15 -12.14 -6.00 -41.01
CA PHE A 15 -10.69 -5.79 -41.13
C PHE A 15 -10.21 -5.65 -42.58
N SER A 16 -10.77 -4.75 -43.33
CA SER A 16 -10.14 -4.38 -44.60
C SER A 16 -10.16 -2.88 -44.80
N HIS A 17 -9.01 -2.33 -44.59
CA HIS A 17 -8.30 -1.15 -45.07
C HIS A 17 -7.51 -0.43 -43.98
N ALA A 18 -6.41 -1.03 -43.51
CA ALA A 18 -5.36 -0.29 -42.84
C ALA A 18 -4.42 0.29 -43.91
N GLN A 19 -4.58 1.55 -44.24
CA GLN A 19 -3.50 2.28 -44.89
C GLN A 19 -2.30 2.27 -43.93
N SER A 20 -1.19 1.69 -44.38
CA SER A 20 0.05 1.69 -43.60
C SER A 20 0.50 3.13 -43.39
N LYS A 21 0.50 3.59 -42.16
CA LYS A 21 1.01 4.91 -41.79
C LYS A 21 2.54 4.95 -41.80
N GLY A 22 3.12 6.11 -41.97
CA GLY A 22 4.55 6.30 -41.85
C GLY A 22 4.91 7.04 -40.56
N SER A 23 6.20 7.23 -40.26
CA SER A 23 6.70 8.00 -39.13
C SER A 23 7.82 8.95 -39.56
N ALA A 24 8.03 10.03 -38.77
CA ALA A 24 9.19 10.88 -38.86
C ALA A 24 10.00 10.74 -37.57
N VAL A 25 11.29 10.53 -37.69
CA VAL A 25 12.23 10.44 -36.57
C VAL A 25 13.44 11.33 -36.87
N GLY A 26 14.20 11.70 -35.84
CA GLY A 26 15.44 12.45 -36.05
C GLY A 26 16.06 12.88 -34.74
N LYS A 27 17.15 13.61 -34.85
CA LYS A 27 17.91 14.14 -33.73
C LYS A 27 17.98 15.67 -33.82
N LEU A 28 17.69 16.31 -32.69
CA LEU A 28 17.89 17.75 -32.49
C LEU A 28 19.18 18.00 -31.75
N THR A 29 20.03 18.85 -32.30
CA THR A 29 21.34 19.14 -31.73
C THR A 29 21.59 20.66 -31.68
N ASP A 30 22.46 21.08 -30.74
CA ASP A 30 22.90 22.45 -30.60
C ASP A 30 24.05 22.73 -31.58
N LYS A 31 23.81 23.58 -32.56
CA LYS A 31 24.79 23.93 -33.55
C LYS A 31 26.03 24.69 -32.99
N GLU A 32 25.85 25.41 -31.88
CA GLU A 32 26.89 26.25 -31.26
C GLU A 32 27.67 25.52 -30.18
N TYR A 33 27.13 24.41 -29.64
CA TYR A 33 27.80 23.58 -28.64
C TYR A 33 28.10 22.17 -29.19
N ASN A 34 29.03 22.09 -30.13
CA ASN A 34 29.58 20.85 -30.70
C ASN A 34 28.53 19.78 -31.09
N ASN A 35 27.33 20.19 -31.56
CA ASN A 35 26.21 19.32 -31.84
C ASN A 35 25.77 18.46 -30.62
N GLU A 36 25.87 19.00 -29.41
CA GLU A 36 25.30 18.34 -28.24
C GLU A 36 23.78 18.17 -28.41
N PRO A 37 23.19 17.07 -27.88
CA PRO A 37 21.75 16.80 -28.01
C PRO A 37 20.91 17.88 -27.34
N LEU A 38 19.90 18.40 -28.06
CA LEU A 38 18.89 19.28 -27.48
C LEU A 38 17.73 18.44 -26.91
N ALA A 39 17.76 18.25 -25.60
CA ALA A 39 16.71 17.53 -24.89
C ALA A 39 15.46 18.42 -24.75
N PHE A 40 14.28 17.80 -24.98
CA PHE A 40 12.96 18.43 -24.82
C PHE A 40 12.64 19.60 -25.77
N ALA A 41 13.30 19.68 -26.90
CA ALA A 41 12.91 20.59 -27.96
C ALA A 41 11.57 20.11 -28.59
N ASN A 42 10.69 21.06 -28.90
CA ASN A 42 9.37 20.74 -29.45
C ASN A 42 9.47 20.44 -30.94
N VAL A 43 8.76 19.42 -31.41
CA VAL A 43 8.57 19.07 -32.79
C VAL A 43 7.08 19.00 -33.08
N ILE A 44 6.55 19.93 -33.86
CA ILE A 44 5.10 20.08 -34.10
C ILE A 44 4.83 20.05 -35.60
N ILE A 45 3.77 19.41 -36.02
CA ILE A 45 3.30 19.49 -37.41
C ILE A 45 2.56 20.81 -37.61
N LYS A 46 3.06 21.63 -38.52
CA LYS A 46 2.49 22.97 -38.84
C LYS A 46 1.00 22.93 -39.12
N GLY A 47 0.26 23.78 -38.41
CA GLY A 47 -1.19 23.87 -38.57
C GLY A 47 -1.99 22.80 -37.85
N THR A 48 -1.36 21.98 -36.98
CA THR A 48 -2.02 20.95 -36.19
C THR A 48 -1.60 21.02 -34.72
N THR A 49 -2.30 20.28 -33.87
CA THR A 49 -1.89 20.06 -32.45
C THR A 49 -1.05 18.79 -32.28
N LYS A 50 -0.71 18.09 -33.38
CA LYS A 50 0.07 16.87 -33.34
C LYS A 50 1.56 17.18 -33.27
N GLY A 51 2.24 16.73 -32.26
CA GLY A 51 3.66 16.96 -32.03
C GLY A 51 4.25 15.98 -31.05
N THR A 52 5.56 16.09 -30.84
CA THR A 52 6.35 15.36 -29.86
C THR A 52 7.43 16.31 -29.31
N THR A 53 8.20 15.82 -28.36
CA THR A 53 9.43 16.51 -27.90
C THR A 53 10.61 15.57 -28.09
N SER A 54 11.80 16.14 -28.29
CA SER A 54 13.01 15.34 -28.28
C SER A 54 13.26 14.75 -26.88
N ASP A 55 13.86 13.58 -26.85
CA ASP A 55 14.36 12.94 -25.62
C ASP A 55 15.68 13.56 -25.14
N PHE A 56 16.33 12.96 -24.14
CA PHE A 56 17.61 13.46 -23.60
C PHE A 56 18.76 13.44 -24.59
N ASP A 57 18.72 12.51 -25.55
CA ASP A 57 19.75 12.38 -26.59
C ASP A 57 19.39 13.20 -27.82
N GLY A 58 18.36 14.05 -27.69
CA GLY A 58 17.87 14.91 -28.74
C GLY A 58 17.01 14.18 -29.78
N HIS A 59 16.72 12.88 -29.60
CA HIS A 59 15.92 12.14 -30.57
C HIS A 59 14.44 12.43 -30.40
N TYR A 60 13.71 12.48 -31.49
CA TYR A 60 12.26 12.63 -31.51
C TYR A 60 11.61 11.60 -32.44
N THR A 61 10.39 11.21 -32.15
CA THR A 61 9.59 10.31 -32.98
C THR A 61 8.17 10.83 -33.11
N LEU A 62 7.70 11.00 -34.34
CA LEU A 62 6.32 11.29 -34.71
C LEU A 62 5.75 10.11 -35.47
N GLU A 63 4.92 9.32 -34.81
CA GLU A 63 4.32 8.11 -35.39
C GLU A 63 2.90 8.33 -35.92
N GLY A 64 2.45 7.38 -36.72
CA GLY A 64 1.08 7.34 -37.20
C GLY A 64 0.70 8.52 -38.09
N LEU A 65 1.62 8.92 -38.99
CA LEU A 65 1.41 9.95 -40.00
C LEU A 65 0.84 9.31 -41.27
N ASP A 66 -0.18 9.93 -41.84
CA ASP A 66 -0.70 9.51 -43.12
C ASP A 66 0.32 9.86 -44.24
N PRO A 67 0.48 9.05 -45.26
CA PRO A 67 1.39 9.37 -46.38
C PRO A 67 1.04 10.72 -47.03
N GLY A 68 2.04 11.59 -47.16
CA GLY A 68 1.82 12.94 -47.70
C GLY A 68 2.92 13.94 -47.30
N PRO A 69 2.86 15.17 -47.80
CA PRO A 69 3.77 16.23 -47.41
C PRO A 69 3.37 16.82 -46.05
N TYR A 70 4.37 17.07 -45.20
CA TYR A 70 4.24 17.74 -43.89
C TYR A 70 5.32 18.79 -43.74
N THR A 71 5.01 19.86 -43.02
CA THR A 71 6.00 20.77 -42.49
C THR A 71 6.15 20.57 -40.98
N LEU A 72 7.32 20.20 -40.52
CA LEU A 72 7.63 20.10 -39.10
C LEU A 72 8.21 21.43 -38.60
N ILE A 73 7.75 21.90 -37.46
CA ILE A 73 8.26 23.06 -36.72
C ILE A 73 9.08 22.55 -35.55
N PHE A 74 10.34 22.93 -35.50
CA PHE A 74 11.27 22.62 -34.43
C PHE A 74 11.49 23.90 -33.62
N SER A 75 11.24 23.85 -32.31
CA SER A 75 11.40 25.01 -31.44
C SER A 75 11.94 24.59 -30.07
N PHE A 76 12.88 25.41 -29.59
CA PHE A 76 13.45 25.25 -28.25
C PHE A 76 13.73 26.64 -27.67
N VAL A 77 13.65 26.77 -26.33
CA VAL A 77 13.85 28.05 -25.65
C VAL A 77 15.28 28.55 -25.87
N GLY A 78 15.42 29.77 -26.36
CA GLY A 78 16.72 30.37 -26.73
C GLY A 78 17.26 30.03 -28.12
N TYR A 79 16.53 29.26 -28.93
CA TYR A 79 16.91 28.82 -30.27
C TYR A 79 15.99 29.38 -31.35
N GLU A 80 16.52 29.58 -32.53
CA GLU A 80 15.75 29.99 -33.70
C GLU A 80 14.82 28.85 -34.14
N THR A 81 13.52 29.15 -34.25
CA THR A 81 12.51 28.17 -34.70
C THR A 81 12.78 27.79 -36.17
N GLN A 82 12.88 26.51 -36.47
CA GLN A 82 13.10 26.00 -37.81
C GLN A 82 11.86 25.29 -38.34
N GLU A 83 11.57 25.51 -39.62
CA GLU A 83 10.49 24.82 -40.35
C GLU A 83 11.08 23.97 -41.47
N ILE A 84 10.84 22.67 -41.45
CA ILE A 84 11.36 21.73 -42.45
C ILE A 84 10.20 20.96 -43.10
N ASN A 85 10.21 21.00 -44.43
CA ASN A 85 9.24 20.24 -45.25
C ASN A 85 9.74 18.80 -45.39
N ILE A 86 8.86 17.83 -45.12
CA ILE A 86 9.14 16.41 -45.21
C ILE A 86 8.06 15.70 -46.02
N GLN A 87 8.42 14.54 -46.60
CA GLN A 87 7.49 13.63 -47.31
C GLN A 87 7.37 12.34 -46.53
N ILE A 88 6.19 12.05 -46.00
CA ILE A 88 5.90 10.78 -45.34
C ILE A 88 5.47 9.74 -46.36
N VAL A 89 6.11 8.58 -46.36
CA VAL A 89 5.82 7.43 -47.23
C VAL A 89 5.22 6.30 -46.39
N ALA A 90 4.18 5.66 -46.93
CA ALA A 90 3.48 4.58 -46.25
C ALA A 90 4.42 3.43 -45.82
N GLY A 91 4.37 3.08 -44.54
CA GLY A 91 5.16 1.99 -43.95
C GLY A 91 6.67 2.27 -43.84
N LYS A 92 7.12 3.52 -44.08
CA LYS A 92 8.53 3.90 -43.95
C LYS A 92 8.75 4.94 -42.83
N VAL A 93 9.97 4.95 -42.32
CA VAL A 93 10.47 5.95 -41.40
C VAL A 93 11.19 7.05 -42.19
N THR A 94 10.83 8.29 -42.01
CA THR A 94 11.51 9.46 -42.58
C THR A 94 12.41 10.06 -41.52
N GLU A 95 13.73 10.06 -41.74
CA GLU A 95 14.72 10.63 -40.82
C GLU A 95 14.97 12.10 -41.14
N VAL A 96 14.91 12.95 -40.08
CA VAL A 96 15.15 14.42 -40.20
C VAL A 96 15.92 14.91 -38.98
N ASN A 97 17.23 15.05 -39.15
CA ASN A 97 18.13 15.57 -38.10
C ASN A 97 18.27 17.09 -38.23
N VAL A 98 18.11 17.84 -37.14
CA VAL A 98 18.06 19.31 -37.17
C VAL A 98 19.02 19.92 -36.18
N PRO A 99 20.12 20.53 -36.67
CA PRO A 99 20.97 21.36 -35.83
C PRO A 99 20.33 22.74 -35.64
N MET A 100 19.95 23.08 -34.43
CA MET A 100 19.35 24.35 -34.04
C MET A 100 20.39 25.37 -33.64
N GLY A 101 20.27 26.61 -34.08
CA GLY A 101 21.15 27.72 -33.73
C GLY A 101 20.48 28.66 -32.73
N ALA A 102 21.27 29.37 -31.90
CA ALA A 102 20.76 30.33 -30.93
C ALA A 102 20.02 31.49 -31.59
N SER A 103 18.90 31.93 -31.01
CA SER A 103 18.15 33.08 -31.52
C SER A 103 18.73 34.40 -31.07
N ALA A 104 18.99 35.32 -32.04
CA ALA A 104 19.45 36.68 -31.77
C ALA A 104 18.35 37.70 -31.37
N ALA A 105 17.10 37.24 -31.20
CA ALA A 105 15.96 38.12 -30.88
C ALA A 105 15.51 37.95 -29.42
N SER A 106 15.33 39.07 -28.74
CA SER A 106 14.92 39.22 -27.35
C SER A 106 13.67 38.45 -27.01
N LEU A 107 13.77 37.75 -25.89
CA LEU A 107 12.79 37.00 -25.13
C LEU A 107 11.43 37.73 -24.97
N SER A 108 10.42 37.22 -25.60
CA SER A 108 9.07 37.19 -25.01
C SER A 108 8.82 35.72 -24.61
N GLU A 109 8.84 35.53 -23.35
CA GLU A 109 8.79 34.19 -22.68
C GLU A 109 7.48 33.49 -23.02
N ILE A 110 7.54 32.52 -23.93
CA ILE A 110 6.49 31.50 -24.01
C ILE A 110 6.94 30.37 -23.07
N VAL A 111 6.52 30.43 -21.83
CA VAL A 111 6.67 29.31 -20.89
C VAL A 111 5.76 28.17 -21.37
N ILE A 112 6.31 27.31 -22.21
CA ILE A 112 5.67 26.02 -22.50
C ILE A 112 6.01 25.13 -21.32
N THR A 113 5.11 25.08 -20.34
CA THR A 113 5.15 24.06 -19.30
C THR A 113 4.80 22.71 -19.93
N THR A 114 5.79 22.02 -20.46
CA THR A 114 5.66 20.59 -20.76
C THR A 114 5.52 19.89 -19.42
N THR A 115 4.35 19.33 -19.16
CA THR A 115 4.17 18.36 -18.07
C THR A 115 5.03 17.15 -18.43
N THR A 116 6.20 17.05 -17.84
CA THR A 116 7.03 15.84 -17.90
C THR A 116 6.17 14.67 -17.43
N LYS A 117 6.02 13.63 -18.24
CA LYS A 117 5.25 12.45 -17.88
C LYS A 117 5.97 11.75 -16.74
N ARG A 118 5.54 11.99 -15.51
CA ARG A 118 6.00 11.29 -14.31
C ARG A 118 5.65 9.79 -14.29
N GLU A 119 5.17 9.26 -15.41
CA GLU A 119 4.97 7.83 -15.66
C GLU A 119 6.29 7.13 -16.03
N SER A 120 7.28 7.87 -16.59
CA SER A 120 8.53 7.33 -17.11
C SER A 120 9.59 7.22 -16.00
N GLU A 121 10.34 6.12 -16.00
CA GLU A 121 11.41 5.86 -15.04
C GLU A 121 12.54 6.89 -15.16
N THR A 122 12.92 7.23 -16.39
CA THR A 122 13.97 8.21 -16.66
C THR A 122 13.60 9.59 -16.11
N ALA A 123 12.35 10.03 -16.30
CA ALA A 123 11.88 11.30 -15.75
C ALA A 123 11.94 11.33 -14.21
N LEU A 124 11.59 10.24 -13.55
CA LEU A 124 11.62 10.12 -12.10
C LEU A 124 13.04 10.06 -11.55
N LEU A 125 13.99 9.38 -12.23
CA LEU A 125 15.40 9.38 -11.85
C LEU A 125 16.02 10.77 -11.98
N ILE A 126 15.61 11.56 -12.98
CA ILE A 126 16.05 12.95 -13.11
C ILE A 126 15.46 13.82 -12.01
N GLU A 127 14.16 13.62 -11.69
CA GLU A 127 13.54 14.29 -10.54
C GLU A 127 14.30 13.94 -9.25
N GLN A 128 14.66 12.66 -9.04
CA GLN A 128 15.48 12.20 -7.93
C GLN A 128 16.85 12.87 -7.94
N LYS A 129 17.55 12.89 -9.08
CA LYS A 129 18.85 13.54 -9.23
C LYS A 129 18.79 15.04 -8.87
N LYS A 130 17.73 15.74 -9.27
CA LYS A 130 17.53 17.19 -9.00
C LYS A 130 17.03 17.48 -7.58
N ALA A 131 16.27 16.58 -6.96
CA ALA A 131 15.72 16.77 -5.62
C ALA A 131 16.84 17.00 -4.58
N VAL A 132 16.56 17.81 -3.56
CA VAL A 132 17.41 17.96 -2.37
C VAL A 132 17.06 16.90 -1.34
N VAL A 133 15.78 16.65 -1.12
CA VAL A 133 15.25 15.61 -0.21
C VAL A 133 15.52 14.22 -0.79
N ILE A 134 15.83 13.25 0.06
CA ILE A 134 16.02 11.84 -0.34
C ILE A 134 14.62 11.25 -0.63
N LYS A 135 14.28 11.20 -1.91
CA LYS A 135 13.03 10.66 -2.42
C LYS A 135 13.31 9.64 -3.52
N GLU A 136 12.62 8.53 -3.49
CA GLU A 136 12.65 7.51 -4.56
C GLU A 136 11.24 7.34 -5.11
N SER A 137 11.12 7.17 -6.43
CA SER A 137 9.81 7.02 -7.07
C SER A 137 9.84 5.92 -8.11
N ILE A 138 8.68 5.30 -8.33
CA ILE A 138 8.47 4.30 -9.37
C ILE A 138 7.26 4.69 -10.22
N GLY A 139 7.44 4.80 -11.53
CA GLY A 139 6.42 5.25 -12.47
C GLY A 139 5.55 4.12 -13.00
N ALA A 140 4.34 4.47 -13.46
CA ALA A 140 3.38 3.52 -14.00
C ALA A 140 3.92 2.73 -15.20
N GLU A 141 4.81 3.29 -16.00
CA GLU A 141 5.45 2.60 -17.11
C GLU A 141 6.29 1.40 -16.64
N ARG A 142 7.16 1.62 -15.64
CA ARG A 142 7.95 0.54 -15.04
C ARG A 142 7.06 -0.49 -14.36
N LEU A 143 6.04 -0.05 -13.61
CA LEU A 143 5.07 -0.95 -12.98
C LEU A 143 4.41 -1.88 -13.98
N GLY A 144 4.07 -1.37 -15.16
CA GLY A 144 3.56 -2.15 -16.28
C GLY A 144 4.55 -3.22 -16.76
N LYS A 145 5.84 -2.86 -16.91
CA LYS A 145 6.91 -3.75 -17.40
C LYS A 145 7.25 -4.86 -16.41
N ILE A 146 7.32 -4.57 -15.11
CA ILE A 146 7.63 -5.57 -14.08
C ILE A 146 6.39 -6.33 -13.57
N GLY A 147 5.24 -6.11 -14.19
CA GLY A 147 4.02 -6.88 -13.90
C GLY A 147 3.29 -6.52 -12.61
N VAL A 148 3.67 -5.42 -12.01
CA VAL A 148 3.02 -4.92 -10.80
C VAL A 148 1.61 -4.45 -11.11
N SER A 149 0.64 -4.92 -10.33
CA SER A 149 -0.79 -4.62 -10.53
C SER A 149 -1.34 -3.56 -9.56
N ASN A 150 -0.62 -3.26 -8.49
CA ASN A 150 -1.05 -2.35 -7.43
C ASN A 150 0.12 -1.58 -6.80
N ALA A 151 -0.20 -0.57 -5.98
CA ALA A 151 0.79 0.27 -5.33
C ALA A 151 1.64 -0.48 -4.29
N ALA A 152 1.08 -1.42 -3.52
CA ALA A 152 1.83 -2.14 -2.50
C ALA A 152 3.01 -2.92 -3.10
N THR A 153 2.76 -3.72 -4.13
CA THR A 153 3.83 -4.42 -4.85
C THR A 153 4.80 -3.45 -5.55
N ALA A 154 4.33 -2.23 -5.90
CA ALA A 154 5.21 -1.18 -6.44
C ALA A 154 6.24 -0.72 -5.41
N THR A 155 5.81 -0.46 -4.18
CA THR A 155 6.69 0.02 -3.11
C THR A 155 7.79 -0.97 -2.75
N THR A 156 7.55 -2.28 -2.82
CA THR A 156 8.59 -3.29 -2.54
C THR A 156 9.74 -3.32 -3.56
N LYS A 157 9.61 -2.59 -4.67
CA LYS A 157 10.70 -2.42 -5.66
C LYS A 157 11.61 -1.24 -5.33
N ILE A 158 11.30 -0.49 -4.28
CA ILE A 158 12.08 0.62 -3.75
C ILE A 158 12.98 0.08 -2.63
N SER A 159 14.19 0.62 -2.52
CA SER A 159 15.19 0.15 -1.55
C SER A 159 14.67 0.26 -0.11
N GLY A 160 15.01 -0.70 0.76
CA GLY A 160 14.61 -0.69 2.17
C GLY A 160 13.11 -0.80 2.44
N VAL A 161 12.32 -1.23 1.46
CA VAL A 161 10.87 -1.41 1.59
C VAL A 161 10.49 -2.86 1.49
N THR A 162 9.70 -3.35 2.45
CA THR A 162 9.09 -4.68 2.45
C THR A 162 7.59 -4.59 2.68
N GLN A 163 6.90 -5.67 2.38
CA GLN A 163 5.47 -5.83 2.66
C GLN A 163 5.28 -7.02 3.58
N SER A 164 4.46 -6.86 4.62
CA SER A 164 4.03 -7.98 5.45
C SER A 164 3.12 -8.91 4.65
N GLU A 165 3.40 -10.20 4.69
CA GLU A 165 2.61 -11.19 3.96
C GLU A 165 1.23 -11.46 4.58
N GLY A 166 1.07 -11.25 5.88
CA GLY A 166 -0.20 -11.46 6.58
C GLY A 166 -1.21 -10.33 6.35
N THR A 167 -0.78 -9.09 6.57
CA THR A 167 -1.64 -7.89 6.64
C THR A 167 -1.59 -7.03 5.38
N GLY A 168 -0.54 -7.16 4.56
CA GLY A 168 -0.30 -6.28 3.42
C GLY A 168 0.31 -4.92 3.81
N GLU A 169 0.68 -4.75 5.07
CA GLU A 169 1.37 -3.58 5.59
C GLU A 169 2.72 -3.35 4.93
N ILE A 170 3.09 -2.10 4.80
CA ILE A 170 4.38 -1.69 4.26
C ILE A 170 5.32 -1.31 5.39
N TYR A 171 6.55 -1.81 5.31
CA TYR A 171 7.64 -1.48 6.21
C TYR A 171 8.71 -0.70 5.44
N ILE A 172 9.14 0.43 5.97
CA ILE A 172 10.25 1.22 5.42
C ILE A 172 11.39 1.18 6.43
N ARG A 173 12.56 0.69 6.00
CA ARG A 173 13.73 0.55 6.87
C ARG A 173 13.44 -0.25 8.12
N GLY A 174 12.72 -1.35 7.97
CA GLY A 174 12.32 -2.24 9.05
C GLY A 174 11.24 -1.69 9.99
N LEU A 175 10.90 -0.41 9.91
CA LEU A 175 9.87 0.20 10.71
C LEU A 175 8.50 0.01 10.07
N GLY A 176 7.56 -0.54 10.83
CA GLY A 176 6.23 -0.93 10.39
C GLY A 176 5.27 0.22 10.15
N ASP A 177 4.03 -0.16 9.90
CA ASP A 177 2.91 0.71 9.51
C ASP A 177 2.72 1.92 10.43
N ARG A 178 2.93 1.76 11.74
CA ARG A 178 2.86 2.82 12.76
C ARG A 178 3.73 4.04 12.44
N TYR A 179 4.96 3.79 11.94
CA TYR A 179 5.96 4.82 11.69
C TYR A 179 5.87 5.43 10.28
N LEU A 180 4.93 4.96 9.46
CA LEU A 180 4.71 5.38 8.09
C LEU A 180 3.55 6.37 7.98
N SER A 181 3.59 7.25 6.97
CA SER A 181 2.46 8.04 6.51
C SER A 181 2.13 7.72 5.05
N THR A 182 0.84 7.71 4.73
CA THR A 182 0.38 7.52 3.34
C THR A 182 -0.45 8.71 2.88
N THR A 183 -0.11 9.25 1.72
CA THR A 183 -0.82 10.35 1.08
C THR A 183 -1.23 9.99 -0.34
N MET A 184 -2.26 10.65 -0.84
CA MET A 184 -2.62 10.67 -2.26
C MET A 184 -2.59 12.12 -2.74
N ASN A 185 -1.76 12.40 -3.75
CA ASN A 185 -1.51 13.74 -4.26
C ASN A 185 -1.10 14.75 -3.16
N GLY A 186 -0.34 14.29 -2.16
CA GLY A 186 0.14 15.10 -1.03
C GLY A 186 -0.86 15.34 0.11
N LEU A 187 -2.08 14.82 0.04
CA LEU A 187 -3.08 14.88 1.11
C LEU A 187 -3.19 13.54 1.83
N PRO A 188 -3.30 13.51 3.18
CA PRO A 188 -3.54 12.29 3.94
C PRO A 188 -4.77 11.53 3.48
N ILE A 189 -4.73 10.21 3.56
CA ILE A 189 -5.87 9.33 3.30
C ILE A 189 -6.04 8.36 4.47
N PRO A 190 -7.29 8.08 4.91
CA PRO A 190 -7.54 7.20 6.04
C PRO A 190 -7.28 5.73 5.68
N SER A 191 -7.05 4.90 6.69
CA SER A 191 -6.96 3.46 6.54
C SER A 191 -8.32 2.84 6.17
N ASP A 192 -8.27 1.74 5.41
CA ASP A 192 -9.42 0.87 5.10
C ASP A 192 -9.62 -0.24 6.14
N ASP A 193 -8.72 -0.35 7.09
CA ASP A 193 -8.75 -1.35 8.16
C ASP A 193 -8.50 -0.70 9.52
N VAL A 194 -9.23 -1.15 10.53
CA VAL A 194 -9.08 -0.68 11.91
C VAL A 194 -7.75 -1.09 12.53
N ASP A 195 -7.18 -2.17 12.05
CA ASP A 195 -5.94 -2.73 12.58
C ASP A 195 -4.69 -1.99 12.12
N ASN A 196 -4.80 -1.18 11.03
CA ASN A 196 -3.70 -0.51 10.39
C ASN A 196 -3.84 1.02 10.46
N LYS A 197 -2.73 1.73 10.65
CA LYS A 197 -2.67 3.20 10.55
C LYS A 197 -2.87 3.67 9.12
N ASN A 198 -2.24 2.99 8.16
CA ASN A 198 -2.24 3.37 6.77
C ASN A 198 -3.17 2.49 5.93
N ILE A 199 -3.63 3.06 4.83
CA ILE A 199 -4.49 2.35 3.87
C ILE A 199 -3.73 1.19 3.23
N ASN A 200 -4.44 0.10 2.95
CA ASN A 200 -3.87 -1.02 2.21
C ASN A 200 -3.60 -0.61 0.75
N LEU A 201 -2.32 -0.48 0.40
CA LEU A 201 -1.90 -0.04 -0.92
C LEU A 201 -2.27 -1.01 -2.05
N ASN A 202 -2.70 -2.24 -1.75
CA ASN A 202 -3.24 -3.17 -2.74
C ASN A 202 -4.54 -2.67 -3.39
N LEU A 203 -5.24 -1.72 -2.77
CA LEU A 203 -6.45 -1.11 -3.31
C LEU A 203 -6.20 -0.20 -4.52
N PHE A 204 -4.99 0.31 -4.66
CA PHE A 204 -4.60 1.21 -5.75
C PHE A 204 -4.07 0.44 -6.94
N SER A 205 -4.92 0.22 -7.95
CA SER A 205 -4.49 -0.43 -9.19
C SER A 205 -3.56 0.48 -10.00
N THR A 206 -2.60 -0.10 -10.73
CA THR A 206 -1.67 0.66 -11.59
C THR A 206 -2.35 1.42 -12.72
N ASN A 207 -3.62 1.13 -13.03
CA ASN A 207 -4.39 1.87 -14.04
C ASN A 207 -4.74 3.29 -13.59
N MET A 208 -4.79 3.57 -12.28
CA MET A 208 -5.13 4.87 -11.69
C MET A 208 -3.92 5.63 -11.13
N ILE A 209 -2.73 5.00 -11.12
CA ILE A 209 -1.50 5.55 -10.57
C ILE A 209 -0.66 6.13 -11.69
N GLU A 210 -0.15 7.36 -11.52
CA GLU A 210 0.90 7.96 -12.34
C GLU A 210 2.28 7.49 -11.85
N ASN A 211 2.53 7.66 -10.55
CA ASN A 211 3.71 7.13 -9.86
C ASN A 211 3.42 6.92 -8.37
N VAL A 212 4.29 6.14 -7.72
CA VAL A 212 4.38 6.01 -6.26
C VAL A 212 5.72 6.56 -5.83
N GLY A 213 5.70 7.58 -4.99
CA GLY A 213 6.89 8.20 -4.43
C GLY A 213 7.06 7.84 -2.96
N ILE A 214 8.28 7.51 -2.55
CA ILE A 214 8.64 7.31 -1.13
C ILE A 214 9.67 8.36 -0.74
N SER A 215 9.29 9.23 0.19
CA SER A 215 10.19 10.17 0.83
C SER A 215 10.71 9.54 2.12
N LYS A 216 12.00 9.19 2.14
CA LYS A 216 12.65 8.55 3.31
C LYS A 216 13.19 9.56 4.31
N THR A 217 13.24 10.83 3.95
CA THR A 217 13.62 11.94 4.82
C THR A 217 12.50 12.97 4.89
N TYR A 218 12.43 13.64 6.01
CA TYR A 218 11.37 14.58 6.31
C TYR A 218 11.60 15.95 5.66
N ALA A 219 10.50 16.51 5.16
CA ALA A 219 10.40 17.91 4.75
C ALA A 219 9.22 18.57 5.47
N THR A 220 9.42 19.78 6.00
CA THR A 220 8.47 20.45 6.91
C THR A 220 7.12 20.82 6.30
N SER A 221 6.96 20.73 4.99
CA SER A 221 5.66 20.87 4.32
C SER A 221 4.71 19.67 4.56
N GLY A 222 5.25 18.49 4.94
CA GLY A 222 4.48 17.32 5.34
C GLY A 222 4.20 17.28 6.83
N TYR A 223 3.21 16.49 7.25
CA TYR A 223 2.92 16.26 8.68
C TYR A 223 4.11 15.57 9.37
N ALA A 224 4.32 15.88 10.66
CA ALA A 224 5.44 15.33 11.43
C ALA A 224 5.29 13.82 11.73
N ASP A 225 4.07 13.29 11.68
CA ASP A 225 3.73 11.88 11.88
C ASP A 225 4.11 11.02 10.67
N GLN A 226 5.43 10.93 10.36
CA GLN A 226 6.02 10.17 9.24
C GLN A 226 7.47 9.78 9.51
N THR A 227 7.72 9.09 10.60
CA THR A 227 9.07 8.77 11.09
C THR A 227 9.90 7.91 10.15
N SER A 228 9.33 6.87 9.55
CA SER A 228 10.05 5.99 8.60
C SER A 228 10.04 6.56 7.19
N GLY A 229 9.03 7.35 6.86
CA GLY A 229 8.87 8.00 5.56
C GLY A 229 7.40 8.25 5.21
N ASN A 230 7.20 8.85 4.04
CA ASN A 230 5.87 9.06 3.46
C ASN A 230 5.76 8.37 2.11
N VAL A 231 4.72 7.57 1.92
CA VAL A 231 4.34 7.00 0.61
C VAL A 231 3.28 7.91 -0.01
N ASP A 232 3.62 8.60 -1.09
CA ASP A 232 2.68 9.42 -1.84
C ASP A 232 2.26 8.73 -3.14
N ILE A 233 0.96 8.53 -3.30
CA ILE A 233 0.35 7.99 -4.52
C ILE A 233 -0.05 9.16 -5.40
N SER A 234 0.72 9.42 -6.43
CA SER A 234 0.34 10.40 -7.45
C SER A 234 -0.70 9.76 -8.37
N SER A 235 -1.89 10.34 -8.40
CA SER A 235 -3.00 9.81 -9.19
C SER A 235 -2.92 10.23 -10.65
N LYS A 236 -3.28 9.30 -11.55
CA LYS A 236 -3.23 9.50 -12.99
C LYS A 236 -4.22 10.56 -13.45
N GLY A 237 -3.74 11.46 -14.31
CA GLY A 237 -4.56 12.39 -15.06
C GLY A 237 -4.69 12.00 -16.54
N TYR A 238 -5.27 12.88 -17.33
CA TYR A 238 -5.31 12.75 -18.78
C TYR A 238 -3.89 12.88 -19.35
N SER A 239 -3.47 11.92 -20.15
CA SER A 239 -2.19 11.98 -20.89
C SER A 239 -2.42 11.97 -22.41
N LYS A 240 -3.32 11.10 -22.87
CA LYS A 240 -3.68 10.98 -24.30
C LYS A 240 -5.10 10.43 -24.46
N LYS A 241 -5.72 10.73 -25.61
CA LYS A 241 -7.00 10.10 -25.98
C LYS A 241 -6.80 8.62 -26.19
N GLN A 242 -7.31 7.81 -25.25
CA GLN A 242 -7.29 6.35 -25.36
C GLN A 242 -8.36 5.77 -24.45
N PHE A 243 -8.82 4.58 -24.79
CA PHE A 243 -9.66 3.73 -23.96
C PHE A 243 -9.06 2.32 -23.90
N SER A 244 -9.00 1.73 -22.73
CA SER A 244 -8.43 0.39 -22.53
C SER A 244 -9.39 -0.49 -21.74
N VAL A 245 -9.49 -1.75 -22.15
CA VAL A 245 -10.23 -2.82 -21.47
C VAL A 245 -9.23 -3.92 -21.14
N SER A 246 -9.24 -4.42 -19.90
CA SER A 246 -8.42 -5.56 -19.49
C SER A 246 -9.30 -6.60 -18.80
N VAL A 247 -9.14 -7.86 -19.21
CA VAL A 247 -9.79 -9.02 -18.60
C VAL A 247 -8.71 -10.03 -18.22
N GLY A 248 -8.80 -10.57 -17.02
CA GLY A 248 -7.86 -11.59 -16.55
C GLY A 248 -8.56 -12.65 -15.71
N SER A 249 -7.91 -13.79 -15.64
CA SER A 249 -8.28 -14.89 -14.75
C SER A 249 -7.02 -15.40 -14.05
N SER A 250 -7.20 -15.94 -12.85
CA SER A 250 -6.09 -16.56 -12.13
C SER A 250 -6.57 -17.70 -11.23
N TYR A 251 -5.61 -18.51 -10.80
CA TYR A 251 -5.86 -19.62 -9.87
C TYR A 251 -4.80 -19.63 -8.77
N ASN A 252 -5.25 -19.92 -7.55
CA ASN A 252 -4.36 -20.23 -6.43
C ASN A 252 -4.18 -21.75 -6.35
N THR A 253 -2.94 -22.22 -6.25
CA THR A 253 -2.63 -23.67 -6.26
C THR A 253 -3.25 -24.42 -5.09
N ASN A 254 -3.36 -23.81 -3.91
CA ASN A 254 -3.98 -24.44 -2.74
C ASN A 254 -5.49 -24.60 -2.93
N VAL A 255 -6.14 -23.65 -3.59
CA VAL A 255 -7.60 -23.70 -3.86
C VAL A 255 -7.94 -24.78 -4.89
N LEU A 256 -7.05 -25.06 -5.86
CA LEU A 256 -7.27 -26.10 -6.87
C LEU A 256 -7.35 -27.50 -6.28
N GLY A 257 -6.70 -27.75 -5.11
CA GLY A 257 -6.70 -29.06 -4.44
C GLY A 257 -7.99 -29.40 -3.69
N LEU A 258 -8.92 -28.44 -3.55
CA LEU A 258 -10.11 -28.60 -2.69
C LEU A 258 -11.32 -29.29 -3.36
N ASP A 259 -11.26 -29.66 -4.64
CA ASP A 259 -12.28 -30.38 -5.40
C ASP A 259 -13.77 -29.92 -5.17
N GLY A 260 -13.97 -28.65 -4.83
CA GLY A 260 -15.28 -28.05 -4.58
C GLY A 260 -15.67 -27.90 -3.11
N ASP A 261 -14.79 -28.25 -2.18
CA ASP A 261 -15.02 -28.11 -0.73
C ASP A 261 -14.65 -26.74 -0.16
N PHE A 262 -14.60 -25.73 -1.01
CA PHE A 262 -14.31 -24.36 -0.58
C PHE A 262 -15.50 -23.78 0.22
N LYS A 263 -15.22 -23.28 1.43
CA LYS A 263 -16.24 -22.73 2.34
C LYS A 263 -16.37 -21.21 2.20
N ARG A 264 -17.58 -20.72 2.37
CA ARG A 264 -17.87 -19.28 2.53
C ARG A 264 -18.87 -19.05 3.67
N SER A 265 -18.77 -17.88 4.29
CA SER A 265 -19.69 -17.51 5.36
C SER A 265 -21.12 -17.34 4.85
N VAL A 266 -22.10 -17.76 5.65
CA VAL A 266 -23.51 -17.49 5.38
C VAL A 266 -23.83 -15.99 5.43
N ALA A 267 -23.03 -15.18 6.10
CA ALA A 267 -23.15 -13.73 6.10
C ALA A 267 -22.95 -13.10 4.70
N SER A 268 -22.27 -13.81 3.79
CA SER A 268 -22.05 -13.38 2.40
C SER A 268 -23.15 -13.80 1.42
N GLU A 269 -24.23 -14.44 1.88
CA GLU A 269 -25.26 -15.03 1.00
C GLU A 269 -25.97 -13.98 0.13
N ASP A 270 -26.20 -12.76 0.63
CA ASP A 270 -26.87 -11.68 -0.10
C ASP A 270 -25.91 -10.59 -0.63
N VAL A 271 -24.62 -10.92 -0.77
CA VAL A 271 -23.60 -10.03 -1.31
C VAL A 271 -23.60 -10.05 -2.84
N THR A 272 -23.65 -8.87 -3.46
CA THR A 272 -23.54 -8.71 -4.92
C THR A 272 -22.44 -7.69 -5.23
N LEU A 273 -21.47 -8.08 -6.08
CA LEU A 273 -20.30 -7.26 -6.43
C LEU A 273 -19.53 -6.73 -5.20
N GLY A 274 -19.55 -7.50 -4.12
CA GLY A 274 -18.91 -7.13 -2.85
C GLY A 274 -19.76 -6.20 -1.95
N PHE A 275 -20.99 -5.85 -2.36
CA PHE A 275 -21.91 -5.05 -1.55
C PHE A 275 -22.91 -5.94 -0.80
N HIS A 276 -22.90 -5.83 0.51
CA HIS A 276 -23.92 -6.42 1.39
C HIS A 276 -25.21 -5.61 1.30
N LYS A 277 -26.35 -6.27 1.09
CA LYS A 277 -27.60 -5.58 0.72
C LYS A 277 -28.60 -5.46 1.87
N LYS A 278 -28.68 -6.45 2.74
CA LYS A 278 -29.71 -6.53 3.76
C LYS A 278 -29.14 -6.24 5.13
N GLN A 279 -29.78 -5.37 5.86
CA GLN A 279 -29.52 -5.19 7.29
C GLN A 279 -30.60 -5.87 8.08
N PHE A 280 -30.19 -6.79 8.96
CA PHE A 280 -31.08 -7.47 9.91
C PHE A 280 -30.68 -7.06 11.33
N ALA A 281 -31.65 -7.10 12.26
CA ALA A 281 -31.29 -7.09 13.66
C ALA A 281 -30.50 -8.38 13.98
N LEU A 282 -29.40 -8.27 14.71
CA LEU A 282 -28.50 -9.39 14.97
C LEU A 282 -29.24 -10.52 15.70
N VAL A 283 -30.19 -10.19 16.58
CA VAL A 283 -31.03 -11.16 17.30
C VAL A 283 -31.90 -12.03 16.37
N ASP A 284 -32.41 -11.44 15.28
CA ASP A 284 -33.21 -12.17 14.30
C ASP A 284 -32.38 -13.22 13.55
N LEU A 285 -31.10 -13.00 13.40
CA LEU A 285 -30.16 -13.89 12.70
C LEU A 285 -29.86 -15.16 13.51
N ILE A 286 -30.13 -15.18 14.81
CA ILE A 286 -29.88 -16.34 15.69
C ILE A 286 -30.64 -17.58 15.22
N THR A 287 -31.93 -17.43 14.90
CA THR A 287 -32.81 -18.56 14.51
C THR A 287 -33.12 -18.59 13.01
N ARG A 288 -32.91 -17.47 12.29
CA ARG A 288 -33.35 -17.34 10.89
C ARG A 288 -32.23 -17.53 9.88
N GLN A 289 -30.97 -17.59 10.32
CA GLN A 289 -29.84 -17.79 9.47
C GLN A 289 -29.01 -18.98 9.95
N SER A 290 -28.48 -19.77 9.02
CA SER A 290 -27.58 -20.88 9.32
C SER A 290 -26.41 -20.45 10.21
N TRP A 291 -25.92 -21.39 11.00
CA TRP A 291 -24.64 -21.29 11.74
C TRP A 291 -23.53 -22.05 11.03
N ASP A 292 -23.88 -22.86 10.03
CA ASP A 292 -22.92 -23.64 9.24
C ASP A 292 -22.56 -22.90 7.95
N PRO A 293 -21.30 -22.93 7.51
CA PRO A 293 -20.83 -22.27 6.29
C PRO A 293 -21.48 -22.90 5.04
N LEU A 294 -21.41 -22.19 3.94
CA LEU A 294 -21.89 -22.62 2.63
C LEU A 294 -20.73 -23.13 1.78
N ASN A 295 -20.95 -24.14 0.96
CA ASN A 295 -19.97 -24.62 -0.01
C ASN A 295 -19.99 -23.79 -1.30
N GLN A 296 -18.81 -23.43 -1.80
CA GLN A 296 -18.58 -22.67 -3.01
C GLN A 296 -17.92 -23.54 -4.09
N LYS A 297 -18.67 -23.90 -5.14
CA LYS A 297 -18.17 -24.81 -6.21
C LYS A 297 -17.23 -24.14 -7.21
N ASN A 298 -17.44 -22.87 -7.52
CA ASN A 298 -16.65 -22.14 -8.51
C ASN A 298 -15.69 -21.17 -7.81
N THR A 299 -14.41 -21.46 -7.88
CA THR A 299 -13.31 -20.74 -7.19
C THR A 299 -12.30 -20.12 -8.16
N GLY A 300 -12.70 -19.91 -9.43
CA GLY A 300 -11.87 -19.21 -10.40
C GLY A 300 -11.79 -17.69 -10.12
N ASN A 301 -10.59 -17.17 -9.96
CA ASN A 301 -10.38 -15.74 -9.81
C ASN A 301 -10.61 -15.02 -11.15
N TYR A 302 -11.12 -13.81 -11.09
CA TYR A 302 -11.23 -12.95 -12.26
C TYR A 302 -10.96 -11.49 -11.91
N ASN A 303 -10.51 -10.74 -12.90
CA ASN A 303 -10.43 -9.29 -12.86
C ASN A 303 -10.91 -8.67 -14.17
N LEU A 304 -11.59 -7.54 -14.04
CA LEU A 304 -12.00 -6.69 -15.14
C LEU A 304 -11.56 -5.28 -14.84
N SER A 305 -10.96 -4.57 -15.79
CA SER A 305 -10.67 -3.16 -15.64
C SER A 305 -10.89 -2.39 -16.93
N LEU A 306 -11.36 -1.16 -16.76
CA LEU A 306 -11.61 -0.18 -17.81
C LEU A 306 -10.85 1.09 -17.44
N SER A 307 -10.23 1.75 -18.41
CA SER A 307 -9.65 3.08 -18.17
C SER A 307 -9.62 3.87 -19.47
N GLY A 308 -9.82 5.18 -19.36
CA GLY A 308 -9.78 6.04 -20.53
C GLY A 308 -9.70 7.50 -20.17
N GLY A 309 -9.25 8.30 -21.10
CA GLY A 309 -9.17 9.74 -20.95
C GLY A 309 -9.50 10.47 -22.24
N TYR A 310 -10.07 11.64 -22.06
CA TYR A 310 -10.43 12.55 -23.13
C TYR A 310 -10.18 13.99 -22.71
N LYS A 311 -9.98 14.86 -23.70
CA LYS A 311 -9.75 16.28 -23.52
C LYS A 311 -10.70 17.03 -24.45
N PHE A 312 -11.36 18.05 -23.93
CA PHE A 312 -12.29 18.89 -24.68
C PHE A 312 -12.20 20.33 -24.19
N GLU A 313 -12.74 21.23 -24.97
CA GLU A 313 -12.81 22.65 -24.70
C GLU A 313 -14.21 23.03 -24.17
N VAL A 314 -14.27 23.71 -23.03
CA VAL A 314 -15.53 24.18 -22.41
C VAL A 314 -15.37 25.66 -22.09
N PHE A 315 -16.25 26.50 -22.61
CA PHE A 315 -16.18 27.95 -22.43
C PHE A 315 -14.80 28.57 -22.76
N GLY A 316 -14.14 28.05 -23.80
CA GLY A 316 -12.80 28.50 -24.21
C GLY A 316 -11.67 28.08 -23.27
N LYS A 317 -11.92 27.14 -22.36
CA LYS A 317 -10.95 26.58 -21.42
C LYS A 317 -10.75 25.08 -21.69
N GLU A 318 -9.52 24.59 -21.45
CA GLU A 318 -9.21 23.20 -21.61
C GLU A 318 -9.66 22.40 -20.39
N LEU A 319 -10.57 21.46 -20.61
CA LEU A 319 -11.01 20.49 -19.61
C LEU A 319 -10.55 19.10 -20.03
N SER A 320 -9.81 18.43 -19.16
CA SER A 320 -9.37 17.04 -19.34
C SER A 320 -10.09 16.13 -18.34
N ILE A 321 -10.47 14.94 -18.80
CA ILE A 321 -11.04 13.88 -17.96
C ILE A 321 -10.23 12.60 -18.10
N PHE A 322 -9.99 11.95 -17.00
CA PHE A 322 -9.52 10.57 -16.94
C PHE A 322 -10.41 9.78 -15.99
N ALA A 323 -10.85 8.60 -16.41
CA ALA A 323 -11.65 7.71 -15.59
C ALA A 323 -11.08 6.28 -15.64
N SER A 324 -11.14 5.59 -14.52
CA SER A 324 -10.76 4.18 -14.40
C SER A 324 -11.73 3.46 -13.48
N GLY A 325 -12.10 2.23 -13.85
CA GLY A 325 -12.91 1.34 -13.02
C GLY A 325 -12.33 -0.07 -13.04
N SER A 326 -12.40 -0.77 -11.91
CA SER A 326 -11.99 -2.17 -11.84
C SER A 326 -12.89 -2.96 -10.91
N HIS A 327 -13.04 -4.24 -11.23
CA HIS A 327 -13.72 -5.21 -10.38
C HIS A 327 -12.96 -6.53 -10.43
N SER A 328 -12.72 -7.11 -9.24
CA SER A 328 -12.01 -8.38 -9.12
C SER A 328 -12.60 -9.23 -8.01
N LYS A 329 -12.52 -10.55 -8.20
CA LYS A 329 -12.83 -11.55 -7.17
C LYS A 329 -11.72 -12.58 -7.13
N SER A 330 -11.26 -12.93 -5.93
CA SER A 330 -10.20 -13.91 -5.72
C SER A 330 -10.51 -14.82 -4.53
N PHE A 331 -10.02 -16.05 -4.63
CA PHE A 331 -10.17 -17.10 -3.64
C PHE A 331 -8.79 -17.50 -3.12
N GLY A 332 -8.65 -17.68 -1.82
CA GLY A 332 -7.46 -18.15 -1.13
C GLY A 332 -7.79 -19.25 -0.15
N TYR A 333 -6.88 -20.19 -0.02
CA TYR A 333 -6.94 -21.25 0.97
C TYR A 333 -5.61 -21.40 1.66
N GLN A 334 -5.65 -21.55 2.96
CA GLN A 334 -4.48 -21.78 3.80
C GLN A 334 -4.76 -22.96 4.72
N GLU A 335 -3.77 -23.80 4.87
CA GLU A 335 -3.75 -24.93 5.80
C GLU A 335 -2.50 -24.81 6.68
N GLY A 336 -2.63 -25.15 7.96
CA GLY A 336 -1.52 -25.00 8.87
C GLY A 336 -1.77 -25.47 10.29
N ILE A 337 -0.99 -24.92 11.22
CA ILE A 337 -1.08 -25.21 12.65
C ILE A 337 -1.21 -23.91 13.46
N PHE A 338 -1.78 -24.02 14.65
CA PHE A 338 -1.82 -22.95 15.64
C PHE A 338 -1.61 -23.51 17.04
N ARG A 339 -0.69 -22.89 17.79
CA ARG A 339 -0.44 -23.14 19.22
C ARG A 339 -0.38 -21.84 19.98
N SER A 340 -0.79 -21.86 21.23
CA SER A 340 -0.55 -20.77 22.18
C SER A 340 0.00 -21.32 23.48
N TYR A 341 0.82 -20.51 24.12
CA TYR A 341 1.47 -20.83 25.39
C TYR A 341 1.19 -19.73 26.39
N ARG A 342 0.88 -20.14 27.63
CA ARG A 342 0.79 -19.27 28.80
C ARG A 342 1.77 -19.75 29.86
N SER A 343 2.64 -18.86 30.35
CA SER A 343 3.67 -19.24 31.35
C SER A 343 4.49 -20.45 30.93
N ASN A 344 4.89 -20.52 29.66
CA ASN A 344 5.59 -21.66 29.03
C ASN A 344 4.83 -23.00 29.07
N ILE A 345 3.53 -22.98 29.36
CA ILE A 345 2.65 -24.17 29.32
C ILE A 345 1.79 -24.09 28.08
N LEU A 346 1.65 -25.19 27.37
CA LEU A 346 0.75 -25.31 26.22
C LEU A 346 -0.69 -25.03 26.65
N ASP A 347 -1.31 -24.04 26.04
CA ASP A 347 -2.69 -23.60 26.32
C ASP A 347 -3.66 -24.11 25.26
N ASN A 348 -3.29 -23.97 23.98
CA ASN A 348 -4.06 -24.48 22.85
C ASN A 348 -3.13 -25.10 21.81
N GLU A 349 -3.53 -26.20 21.20
CA GLU A 349 -2.86 -26.83 20.06
C GLU A 349 -3.88 -27.29 19.03
N PHE A 350 -3.70 -26.86 17.79
CA PHE A 350 -4.48 -27.27 16.62
C PHE A 350 -3.53 -27.57 15.47
N THR A 351 -3.61 -28.78 14.91
CA THR A 351 -2.70 -29.26 13.85
C THR A 351 -3.36 -29.26 12.46
N ASP A 352 -4.63 -28.84 12.39
CA ASP A 352 -5.48 -28.88 11.20
C ASP A 352 -6.21 -27.53 10.99
N VAL A 353 -5.48 -26.44 11.11
CA VAL A 353 -6.03 -25.11 10.86
C VAL A 353 -6.32 -24.93 9.38
N GLU A 354 -7.53 -24.50 9.05
CA GLU A 354 -7.96 -24.16 7.69
C GLU A 354 -8.51 -22.74 7.63
N SER A 355 -8.19 -22.01 6.57
CA SER A 355 -8.75 -20.68 6.31
C SER A 355 -9.15 -20.53 4.85
N PHE A 356 -10.43 -20.27 4.62
CA PHE A 356 -11.03 -20.05 3.30
C PHE A 356 -11.35 -18.57 3.16
N THR A 357 -10.71 -17.89 2.22
CA THR A 357 -10.87 -16.44 2.04
C THR A 357 -11.36 -16.10 0.65
N THR A 358 -12.45 -15.35 0.56
CA THR A 358 -12.92 -14.74 -0.70
C THR A 358 -12.78 -13.23 -0.60
N ASN A 359 -12.00 -12.62 -1.51
CA ASN A 359 -11.87 -11.18 -1.61
C ASN A 359 -12.58 -10.67 -2.85
N THR A 360 -13.35 -9.59 -2.70
CA THR A 360 -13.97 -8.86 -3.81
C THR A 360 -13.65 -7.38 -3.70
N ASN A 361 -13.09 -6.80 -4.78
CA ASN A 361 -12.71 -5.39 -4.83
C ASN A 361 -13.38 -4.74 -6.03
N SER A 362 -14.04 -3.60 -5.80
CA SER A 362 -14.58 -2.72 -6.83
C SER A 362 -14.01 -1.32 -6.63
N THR A 363 -13.35 -0.78 -7.63
CA THR A 363 -12.71 0.55 -7.56
C THR A 363 -13.20 1.42 -8.70
N GLY A 364 -13.59 2.64 -8.40
CA GLY A 364 -13.91 3.69 -9.35
C GLY A 364 -13.03 4.91 -9.10
N TYR A 365 -12.44 5.47 -10.14
CA TYR A 365 -11.61 6.66 -10.05
C TYR A 365 -11.93 7.62 -11.19
N VAL A 366 -12.08 8.91 -10.86
CA VAL A 366 -12.27 9.99 -11.83
C VAL A 366 -11.32 11.13 -11.49
N ASN A 367 -10.70 11.70 -12.51
CA ASN A 367 -9.87 12.88 -12.42
C ASN A 367 -10.32 13.90 -13.47
N LEU A 368 -10.58 15.13 -13.04
CA LEU A 368 -10.89 16.28 -13.87
C LEU A 368 -9.75 17.29 -13.73
N GLY A 369 -9.16 17.68 -14.85
CA GLY A 369 -8.14 18.73 -14.90
C GLY A 369 -8.66 19.93 -15.69
N LEU A 370 -8.82 21.07 -15.04
CA LEU A 370 -9.25 22.33 -15.65
C LEU A 370 -8.06 23.28 -15.76
N LYS A 371 -7.67 23.60 -16.98
CA LYS A 371 -6.66 24.61 -17.28
C LYS A 371 -7.39 25.93 -17.56
N LEU A 372 -7.40 26.83 -16.58
CA LEU A 372 -8.04 28.16 -16.72
C LEU A 372 -7.25 29.05 -17.69
N ASP A 373 -5.91 28.98 -17.58
CA ASP A 373 -4.93 29.60 -18.46
C ASP A 373 -3.57 28.91 -18.28
N ASN A 374 -2.47 29.50 -18.76
CA ASN A 374 -1.15 28.91 -18.64
C ASN A 374 -0.62 28.88 -17.20
N ASN A 375 -1.10 29.79 -16.36
CA ASN A 375 -0.64 30.01 -15.00
C ASN A 375 -1.59 29.42 -13.94
N ASN A 376 -2.81 29.04 -14.33
CA ASN A 376 -3.85 28.66 -13.38
C ASN A 376 -4.46 27.29 -13.73
N ARG A 377 -4.35 26.35 -12.81
CA ARG A 377 -4.85 24.98 -12.98
C ARG A 377 -5.60 24.53 -11.74
N ILE A 378 -6.68 23.81 -11.95
CA ILE A 378 -7.45 23.12 -10.90
C ILE A 378 -7.57 21.66 -11.28
N LYS A 379 -7.34 20.79 -10.31
CA LYS A 379 -7.51 19.33 -10.44
C LYS A 379 -8.55 18.90 -9.42
N ILE A 380 -9.52 18.10 -9.84
CA ILE A 380 -10.50 17.46 -8.96
C ILE A 380 -10.36 15.96 -9.16
N SER A 381 -10.24 15.21 -8.06
CA SER A 381 -10.16 13.76 -8.12
C SER A 381 -11.13 13.13 -7.12
N SER A 382 -11.74 12.03 -7.53
CA SER A 382 -12.62 11.21 -6.69
C SER A 382 -12.25 9.74 -6.86
N LEU A 383 -11.96 9.08 -5.74
CA LEU A 383 -11.69 7.65 -5.65
C LEU A 383 -12.76 7.02 -4.76
N SER A 384 -13.43 6.00 -5.28
CA SER A 384 -14.35 5.14 -4.53
C SER A 384 -13.84 3.71 -4.55
N VAL A 385 -13.72 3.10 -3.39
CA VAL A 385 -13.34 1.69 -3.23
C VAL A 385 -14.42 0.98 -2.41
N ASN A 386 -14.85 -0.18 -2.88
CA ASN A 386 -15.60 -1.16 -2.09
C ASN A 386 -14.81 -2.46 -2.06
N LYS A 387 -14.32 -2.81 -0.88
CA LYS A 387 -13.61 -4.04 -0.59
C LYS A 387 -14.49 -4.92 0.29
N SER A 388 -14.63 -6.19 -0.03
CA SER A 388 -15.18 -7.17 0.88
C SER A 388 -14.29 -8.38 1.00
N THR A 389 -14.19 -8.89 2.22
CA THR A 389 -13.47 -10.12 2.56
C THR A 389 -14.45 -11.04 3.29
N ASP A 390 -14.65 -12.22 2.76
CA ASP A 390 -15.41 -13.30 3.39
C ASP A 390 -14.41 -14.36 3.82
N ASN A 391 -14.31 -14.61 5.12
CA ASN A 391 -13.38 -15.58 5.70
C ASN A 391 -14.16 -16.62 6.49
N VAL A 392 -13.84 -17.89 6.25
CA VAL A 392 -14.21 -19.01 7.13
C VAL A 392 -12.93 -19.62 7.64
N TYR A 393 -12.77 -19.60 8.95
CA TYR A 393 -11.64 -20.14 9.67
C TYR A 393 -12.11 -21.33 10.51
N GLU A 394 -11.41 -22.46 10.43
CA GLU A 394 -11.65 -23.65 11.23
C GLU A 394 -10.36 -24.20 11.81
N GLN A 395 -10.45 -24.79 13.01
CA GLN A 395 -9.37 -25.52 13.64
C GLN A 395 -9.95 -26.62 14.55
N GLY A 396 -9.27 -27.73 14.65
CA GLY A 396 -9.65 -28.87 15.53
C GLY A 396 -10.70 -29.78 14.94
N ARG A 397 -10.95 -29.78 13.64
CA ARG A 397 -11.91 -30.69 12.96
C ARG A 397 -11.49 -32.15 13.08
N ASN A 398 -10.18 -32.43 13.24
CA ASN A 398 -9.62 -33.77 13.43
C ASN A 398 -9.90 -34.37 14.82
N GLY A 399 -10.52 -33.61 15.73
CA GLY A 399 -10.81 -34.05 17.10
C GLY A 399 -9.59 -34.12 18.03
N LEU A 400 -8.46 -33.49 17.64
CA LEU A 400 -7.21 -33.47 18.40
C LEU A 400 -6.89 -32.05 18.93
N GLY A 401 -7.83 -31.13 18.81
CA GLY A 401 -7.67 -29.78 19.35
C GLY A 401 -7.57 -29.80 20.87
N TYR A 402 -6.53 -29.12 21.40
CA TYR A 402 -6.29 -29.00 22.83
C TYR A 402 -6.79 -27.64 23.33
N VAL A 403 -7.58 -27.66 24.43
CA VAL A 403 -8.02 -26.43 25.12
C VAL A 403 -7.89 -26.63 26.62
N PHE A 404 -6.98 -25.90 27.23
CA PHE A 404 -6.58 -26.07 28.63
C PHE A 404 -7.71 -25.88 29.66
N ASP A 405 -8.62 -24.94 29.41
CA ASP A 405 -9.66 -24.57 30.39
C ASP A 405 -11.01 -25.26 30.16
N GLN A 406 -11.09 -26.31 29.33
CA GLN A 406 -12.36 -26.97 29.05
C GLN A 406 -12.54 -28.29 29.81
N ASP A 407 -13.56 -28.32 30.67
CA ASP A 407 -14.01 -29.52 31.39
C ASP A 407 -15.22 -30.11 30.63
N PRO A 408 -15.32 -31.43 30.40
CA PRO A 408 -14.50 -32.49 30.99
C PRO A 408 -13.33 -32.98 30.15
N GLN A 409 -13.04 -32.39 28.99
CA GLN A 409 -12.02 -32.91 28.09
C GLN A 409 -10.91 -31.87 27.84
N GLU A 410 -9.67 -32.28 28.02
CA GLU A 410 -8.48 -31.49 27.65
C GLU A 410 -8.28 -31.42 26.13
N ASP A 411 -8.68 -32.49 25.40
CA ASP A 411 -8.60 -32.59 23.95
C ASP A 411 -9.97 -32.44 23.28
N ALA A 412 -10.02 -32.43 21.95
CA ALA A 412 -11.19 -32.45 21.10
C ALA A 412 -11.86 -31.09 20.85
N ALA A 413 -11.20 -29.98 21.20
CA ALA A 413 -11.71 -28.66 20.89
C ALA A 413 -11.81 -28.42 19.38
N PHE A 414 -12.92 -27.84 18.97
CA PHE A 414 -13.18 -27.35 17.63
C PHE A 414 -13.57 -25.87 17.69
N VAL A 415 -12.99 -25.06 16.82
CA VAL A 415 -13.34 -23.65 16.69
C VAL A 415 -13.64 -23.31 15.24
N ARG A 416 -14.75 -22.64 15.01
CA ARG A 416 -15.12 -22.05 13.72
C ARG A 416 -15.39 -20.56 13.87
N ASP A 417 -14.80 -19.74 13.00
CA ASP A 417 -15.07 -18.31 12.90
C ASP A 417 -15.42 -17.97 11.44
N GLN A 418 -16.62 -17.41 11.24
CA GLN A 418 -17.08 -16.97 9.93
C GLN A 418 -17.22 -15.44 9.97
N ASN A 419 -16.48 -14.73 9.14
CA ASN A 419 -16.50 -13.29 9.14
C ASN A 419 -16.57 -12.70 7.74
N PHE A 420 -17.63 -11.95 7.47
CA PHE A 420 -17.74 -11.11 6.29
C PHE A 420 -17.46 -9.66 6.68
N LYS A 421 -16.41 -9.09 6.12
CA LYS A 421 -16.04 -7.69 6.28
C LYS A 421 -16.33 -6.93 4.98
N GLN A 422 -16.89 -5.74 5.07
CA GLN A 422 -17.02 -4.81 3.96
C GLN A 422 -16.47 -3.45 4.34
N THR A 423 -15.57 -2.89 3.53
CA THR A 423 -15.08 -1.52 3.66
C THR A 423 -15.44 -0.71 2.43
N ARG A 424 -16.07 0.43 2.64
CA ARG A 424 -16.34 1.44 1.63
C ARG A 424 -15.48 2.67 1.93
N LEU A 425 -14.61 3.04 0.98
CA LEU A 425 -13.76 4.22 1.06
C LEU A 425 -14.14 5.21 -0.04
N LEU A 426 -14.27 6.48 0.32
CA LEU A 426 -14.44 7.57 -0.61
C LEU A 426 -13.37 8.63 -0.31
N VAL A 427 -12.56 8.99 -1.32
CA VAL A 427 -11.54 10.05 -1.24
C VAL A 427 -11.85 11.08 -2.31
N ASN A 428 -12.14 12.31 -1.90
CA ASN A 428 -12.39 13.44 -2.80
C ASN A 428 -11.35 14.52 -2.55
N GLN A 429 -10.74 15.03 -3.60
CA GLN A 429 -9.70 16.04 -3.50
C GLN A 429 -9.90 17.12 -4.56
N ILE A 430 -9.64 18.37 -4.17
CA ILE A 430 -9.52 19.50 -5.07
C ILE A 430 -8.15 20.15 -4.83
N ILE A 431 -7.42 20.42 -5.90
CA ILE A 431 -6.05 20.94 -5.86
C ILE A 431 -5.95 22.10 -6.83
N GLY A 432 -5.45 23.24 -6.34
CA GLY A 432 -5.17 24.43 -7.15
C GLY A 432 -3.68 24.73 -7.19
N ASP A 433 -3.20 25.13 -8.38
CA ASP A 433 -1.85 25.60 -8.64
C ASP A 433 -1.94 26.90 -9.47
N HIS A 434 -1.48 28.00 -8.90
CA HIS A 434 -1.64 29.34 -9.44
C HIS A 434 -0.33 30.09 -9.41
N GLN A 435 0.22 30.39 -10.57
CA GLN A 435 1.37 31.26 -10.72
C GLN A 435 0.89 32.72 -10.65
N ILE A 436 0.98 33.32 -9.45
CA ILE A 436 0.49 34.70 -9.19
C ILE A 436 1.39 35.74 -9.87
N SER A 437 2.71 35.48 -9.91
CA SER A 437 3.68 36.28 -10.62
C SER A 437 4.84 35.39 -11.08
N GLU A 438 5.80 35.93 -11.81
CA GLU A 438 7.03 35.19 -12.22
C GLU A 438 7.78 34.56 -11.04
N ASN A 439 7.60 35.11 -9.84
CA ASN A 439 8.36 34.71 -8.66
C ASN A 439 7.51 34.07 -7.58
N ASN A 440 6.20 34.02 -7.75
CA ASN A 440 5.27 33.60 -6.71
C ASN A 440 4.27 32.60 -7.27
N THR A 441 4.21 31.42 -6.61
CA THR A 441 3.26 30.35 -6.94
C THR A 441 2.48 29.96 -5.69
N LEU A 442 1.16 30.13 -5.75
CA LEU A 442 0.24 29.71 -4.70
C LEU A 442 -0.29 28.32 -5.00
N LYS A 443 -0.14 27.40 -4.04
CA LYS A 443 -0.65 26.04 -4.10
C LYS A 443 -1.59 25.78 -2.94
N TRP A 444 -2.72 25.22 -3.21
CA TRP A 444 -3.66 24.82 -2.17
C TRP A 444 -4.34 23.50 -2.52
N ALA A 445 -4.77 22.78 -1.51
CA ALA A 445 -5.60 21.61 -1.69
C ALA A 445 -6.59 21.44 -0.53
N GLY A 446 -7.70 20.80 -0.83
CA GLY A 446 -8.68 20.34 0.15
C GLY A 446 -9.10 18.91 -0.14
N GLY A 447 -9.25 18.12 0.91
CA GLY A 447 -9.67 16.73 0.87
C GLY A 447 -10.85 16.46 1.79
N TYR A 448 -11.76 15.60 1.34
CA TYR A 448 -12.81 14.98 2.12
C TYR A 448 -12.77 13.48 1.93
N ASN A 449 -12.56 12.76 3.02
CA ASN A 449 -12.47 11.32 3.04
C ASN A 449 -13.56 10.73 3.94
N PHE A 450 -14.12 9.60 3.53
CA PHE A 450 -15.11 8.86 4.29
C PHE A 450 -14.79 7.37 4.22
N VAL A 451 -14.79 6.70 5.37
CA VAL A 451 -14.64 5.24 5.49
C VAL A 451 -15.82 4.68 6.25
N LEU A 452 -16.38 3.61 5.73
CA LEU A 452 -17.35 2.79 6.44
C LEU A 452 -16.89 1.33 6.38
N ALA A 453 -16.42 0.81 7.50
CA ALA A 453 -16.04 -0.59 7.67
C ALA A 453 -17.07 -1.31 8.53
N GLU A 454 -17.61 -2.42 8.03
CA GLU A 454 -18.69 -3.17 8.65
C GLU A 454 -18.37 -4.67 8.68
N GLU A 455 -18.58 -5.28 9.83
CA GLU A 455 -18.73 -6.73 10.04
C GLU A 455 -20.19 -6.96 10.44
N PRO A 456 -21.11 -7.15 9.49
CA PRO A 456 -22.54 -7.13 9.78
C PRO A 456 -23.02 -8.36 10.57
N ASN A 457 -22.29 -9.46 10.48
CA ASN A 457 -22.63 -10.71 11.14
C ASN A 457 -21.42 -11.65 11.15
N ARG A 458 -20.57 -11.52 12.16
CA ARG A 458 -19.53 -12.50 12.45
C ARG A 458 -20.10 -13.62 13.31
N ILE A 459 -19.83 -14.88 12.96
CA ILE A 459 -20.35 -16.09 13.62
C ILE A 459 -19.16 -16.84 14.19
N ARG A 460 -19.19 -17.13 15.50
CA ARG A 460 -18.19 -17.95 16.15
C ARG A 460 -18.84 -19.12 16.89
N ASN A 461 -18.28 -20.30 16.69
CA ASN A 461 -18.65 -21.51 17.38
C ASN A 461 -17.41 -22.15 18.02
N GLU A 462 -17.55 -22.57 19.26
CA GLU A 462 -16.58 -23.37 20.01
C GLU A 462 -17.27 -24.62 20.52
N ALA A 463 -16.70 -25.79 20.24
CA ALA A 463 -17.30 -27.08 20.58
C ALA A 463 -16.23 -28.11 20.92
N ASN A 464 -16.64 -29.24 21.49
CA ASN A 464 -15.80 -30.42 21.73
C ASN A 464 -16.32 -31.60 20.90
N ILE A 465 -15.46 -32.25 20.15
CA ILE A 465 -15.76 -33.47 19.39
C ILE A 465 -15.56 -34.66 20.33
N LEU A 466 -16.64 -35.18 20.88
CA LEU A 466 -16.55 -36.27 21.85
C LEU A 466 -16.30 -37.62 21.18
N ASP A 467 -16.89 -37.87 20.03
CA ASP A 467 -16.69 -39.03 19.18
C ASP A 467 -17.12 -38.75 17.72
N ALA A 468 -17.06 -39.73 16.85
CA ALA A 468 -17.37 -39.59 15.43
C ALA A 468 -18.82 -39.10 15.12
N ASN A 469 -19.74 -39.17 16.07
CA ASN A 469 -21.17 -38.82 15.88
C ASN A 469 -21.69 -37.88 16.97
N THR A 470 -20.81 -37.37 17.84
CA THR A 470 -21.22 -36.55 18.99
C THR A 470 -20.31 -35.34 19.15
N VAL A 471 -20.87 -34.17 18.97
CA VAL A 471 -20.22 -32.89 19.19
C VAL A 471 -21.02 -32.11 20.23
N GLN A 472 -20.38 -31.69 21.31
CA GLN A 472 -20.95 -30.92 22.39
C GLN A 472 -20.49 -29.45 22.29
N TYR A 473 -21.42 -28.53 22.48
CA TYR A 473 -21.10 -27.09 22.53
C TYR A 473 -20.26 -26.78 23.77
N ALA A 474 -19.21 -25.96 23.58
CA ALA A 474 -18.46 -25.41 24.70
C ALA A 474 -19.38 -24.54 25.58
N HIS A 475 -19.17 -24.60 26.91
CA HIS A 475 -20.12 -24.04 27.89
C HIS A 475 -19.47 -23.33 29.08
N VAL A 476 -18.18 -23.04 28.99
CA VAL A 476 -17.44 -22.30 30.05
C VAL A 476 -17.92 -20.86 30.22
N GLY A 477 -18.51 -20.28 29.17
CA GLY A 477 -19.13 -18.96 29.19
C GLY A 477 -20.38 -18.87 28.33
N ASP A 478 -20.94 -17.67 28.21
CA ASP A 478 -22.20 -17.43 27.48
C ASP A 478 -21.99 -17.06 26.01
N PHE A 479 -20.72 -16.84 25.56
CA PHE A 479 -20.39 -16.28 24.27
C PHE A 479 -19.52 -17.19 23.40
N GLN A 480 -19.35 -18.48 23.72
CA GLN A 480 -18.68 -19.46 22.84
C GLN A 480 -19.50 -19.72 21.57
N GLN A 481 -20.82 -19.68 21.67
CA GLN A 481 -21.71 -19.67 20.52
C GLN A 481 -22.21 -18.25 20.37
N ARG A 482 -21.72 -17.48 19.39
CA ARG A 482 -22.10 -16.07 19.25
C ARG A 482 -22.22 -15.60 17.83
N LYS A 483 -23.07 -14.62 17.64
CA LYS A 483 -23.06 -13.72 16.49
C LYS A 483 -22.72 -12.32 16.97
N SER A 484 -21.93 -11.61 16.16
CA SER A 484 -21.51 -10.26 16.51
C SER A 484 -21.58 -9.33 15.31
N LYS A 485 -21.75 -8.05 15.59
CA LYS A 485 -21.75 -6.97 14.58
C LYS A 485 -20.78 -5.90 15.04
N GLN A 486 -19.90 -5.46 14.13
CA GLN A 486 -19.02 -4.32 14.37
C GLN A 486 -19.13 -3.31 13.24
N LYS A 487 -18.99 -2.03 13.57
CA LYS A 487 -19.05 -0.93 12.62
C LYS A 487 -18.04 0.14 13.00
N ILE A 488 -17.30 0.63 12.00
CA ILE A 488 -16.46 1.82 12.08
C ILE A 488 -16.92 2.80 11.02
N GLU A 489 -17.05 4.05 11.42
CA GLU A 489 -17.36 5.17 10.55
C GLU A 489 -16.34 6.29 10.79
N ASP A 490 -15.49 6.55 9.78
CA ASP A 490 -14.48 7.61 9.82
C ASP A 490 -14.88 8.72 8.84
N THR A 491 -14.76 9.96 9.29
CA THR A 491 -14.84 11.16 8.45
C THR A 491 -13.57 11.97 8.63
N GLU A 492 -12.93 12.35 7.54
CA GLU A 492 -11.71 13.16 7.60
C GLU A 492 -11.76 14.32 6.62
N TYR A 493 -11.44 15.51 7.12
CA TYR A 493 -11.21 16.72 6.36
C TYR A 493 -9.74 17.09 6.46
N ASN A 494 -9.12 17.42 5.34
CA ASN A 494 -7.75 17.91 5.33
C ASN A 494 -7.58 19.01 4.29
N ALA A 495 -6.68 19.94 4.57
CA ALA A 495 -6.38 21.01 3.64
C ALA A 495 -4.95 21.52 3.85
N TYR A 496 -4.37 22.10 2.81
CA TYR A 496 -3.17 22.90 2.92
C TYR A 496 -3.26 24.15 2.04
N LEU A 497 -2.53 25.17 2.47
CA LEU A 497 -2.23 26.36 1.70
C LEU A 497 -0.72 26.60 1.76
N LYS A 498 -0.08 26.77 0.60
CA LYS A 498 1.37 26.99 0.49
C LYS A 498 1.67 28.05 -0.57
N ASP A 499 2.45 29.05 -0.17
CA ASP A 499 3.02 30.04 -1.06
C ASP A 499 4.51 29.77 -1.32
N GLU A 500 4.93 29.78 -2.56
CA GLU A 500 6.31 29.53 -3.02
C GLU A 500 6.85 30.81 -3.63
N ILE A 501 7.83 31.45 -2.98
CA ILE A 501 8.41 32.73 -3.36
C ILE A 501 9.86 32.53 -3.76
N SER A 502 10.18 32.76 -5.05
CA SER A 502 11.55 32.67 -5.56
C SER A 502 12.21 34.06 -5.54
N PHE A 503 13.43 34.16 -5.01
CA PHE A 503 14.17 35.43 -4.89
C PHE A 503 15.68 35.26 -5.03
N GLY A 504 16.40 36.37 -5.10
CA GLY A 504 17.85 36.44 -5.35
C GLY A 504 18.14 36.86 -6.77
N LYS A 505 19.42 37.04 -7.06
CA LYS A 505 19.89 37.32 -8.42
C LYS A 505 19.83 36.05 -9.24
N LEU A 506 19.48 36.16 -10.50
CA LEU A 506 19.51 35.06 -11.45
C LEU A 506 20.95 34.48 -11.53
N ASP A 507 21.07 33.18 -11.54
CA ASP A 507 22.31 32.47 -11.83
C ASP A 507 22.55 32.38 -13.34
N GLU A 508 23.61 31.70 -13.77
CA GLU A 508 23.95 31.54 -15.19
C GLU A 508 22.88 30.71 -15.96
N ASP A 509 22.06 29.91 -15.27
CA ASP A 509 20.96 29.15 -15.85
C ASP A 509 19.61 29.89 -15.74
N GLU A 510 19.61 31.22 -15.50
CA GLU A 510 18.43 32.06 -15.30
C GLU A 510 17.48 31.62 -14.14
N LYS A 511 18.04 30.91 -13.13
CA LYS A 511 17.31 30.46 -11.96
C LYS A 511 17.60 31.32 -10.75
N LYS A 512 16.60 31.57 -9.93
CA LYS A 512 16.78 32.22 -8.63
C LYS A 512 17.31 31.22 -7.61
N PRO A 513 18.38 31.60 -6.85
CA PRO A 513 19.05 30.67 -5.96
C PRO A 513 18.25 30.32 -4.68
N PHE A 514 17.24 31.13 -4.36
CA PHE A 514 16.44 30.93 -3.15
C PHE A 514 14.95 30.78 -3.48
N LYS A 515 14.30 29.83 -2.81
CA LYS A 515 12.84 29.68 -2.85
C LYS A 515 12.32 29.47 -1.42
N LEU A 516 11.55 30.41 -0.93
CA LEU A 516 10.89 30.33 0.37
C LEU A 516 9.51 29.72 0.19
N HIS A 517 9.18 28.70 0.99
CA HIS A 517 7.87 28.10 1.09
C HIS A 517 7.30 28.43 2.46
N ILE A 518 6.15 29.08 2.49
CA ILE A 518 5.40 29.36 3.72
C ILE A 518 4.02 28.72 3.56
N GLY A 519 3.54 28.04 4.58
CA GLY A 519 2.24 27.41 4.47
C GLY A 519 1.66 26.95 5.80
N ALA A 520 0.43 26.47 5.69
CA ALA A 520 -0.31 25.90 6.79
C ALA A 520 -1.06 24.65 6.33
N ASN A 521 -1.26 23.70 7.26
CA ASN A 521 -2.04 22.49 7.04
C ASN A 521 -3.05 22.33 8.18
N ILE A 522 -4.20 21.77 7.86
CA ILE A 522 -5.18 21.30 8.83
C ILE A 522 -5.62 19.88 8.47
N ARG A 523 -5.78 19.05 9.48
CA ARG A 523 -6.37 17.70 9.39
C ARG A 523 -7.33 17.52 10.54
N LYS A 524 -8.56 17.10 10.27
CA LYS A 524 -9.54 16.72 11.27
C LYS A 524 -10.11 15.37 10.91
N LYS A 525 -9.95 14.37 11.78
CA LYS A 525 -10.46 13.01 11.62
C LYS A 525 -11.37 12.69 12.79
N GLU A 526 -12.54 12.15 12.52
CA GLU A 526 -13.52 11.71 13.50
C GLU A 526 -13.83 10.25 13.24
N ARG A 527 -13.87 9.42 14.30
CA ARG A 527 -14.20 8.00 14.26
C ARG A 527 -15.31 7.68 15.24
N VAL A 528 -16.29 6.92 14.79
CA VAL A 528 -17.27 6.24 15.63
C VAL A 528 -17.11 4.74 15.45
N PHE A 529 -16.85 4.04 16.54
CA PHE A 529 -16.82 2.58 16.61
C PHE A 529 -18.01 2.07 17.42
N SER A 530 -18.61 0.97 16.99
CA SER A 530 -19.61 0.25 17.77
C SER A 530 -19.51 -1.26 17.55
N SER A 531 -19.73 -2.03 18.62
CA SER A 531 -19.73 -3.49 18.62
C SER A 531 -20.88 -4.01 19.45
N LEU A 532 -21.51 -5.11 19.00
CA LEU A 532 -22.58 -5.81 19.70
C LEU A 532 -22.34 -7.31 19.57
N PHE A 533 -22.47 -8.03 20.70
CA PHE A 533 -22.38 -9.48 20.78
C PHE A 533 -23.71 -10.07 21.26
N ILE A 534 -24.15 -11.12 20.59
CA ILE A 534 -25.28 -11.95 21.05
C ILE A 534 -24.78 -13.38 21.16
N GLY A 535 -24.75 -13.88 22.40
CA GLY A 535 -24.37 -15.24 22.71
C GLY A 535 -25.58 -16.15 22.86
N VAL A 536 -25.36 -17.45 22.65
CA VAL A 536 -26.37 -18.49 22.94
C VAL A 536 -25.70 -19.57 23.79
N ARG A 537 -26.20 -19.75 25.00
CA ARG A 537 -25.81 -20.85 25.85
C ARG A 537 -26.57 -22.13 25.43
N ALA A 538 -25.82 -23.14 24.97
CA ALA A 538 -26.33 -24.41 24.45
C ALA A 538 -25.77 -25.63 25.22
N ARG A 539 -25.60 -25.52 26.54
CA ARG A 539 -24.90 -26.48 27.39
C ARG A 539 -25.42 -27.93 27.26
N ASP A 540 -26.74 -28.09 27.20
CA ASP A 540 -27.36 -29.40 27.21
C ASP A 540 -27.68 -29.96 25.80
N PHE A 541 -27.14 -29.31 24.77
CA PHE A 541 -27.34 -29.70 23.39
C PHE A 541 -26.08 -30.33 22.81
N GLN A 542 -26.32 -31.35 21.97
CA GLN A 542 -25.29 -32.02 21.18
C GLN A 542 -25.74 -32.11 19.73
N VAL A 543 -24.80 -32.21 18.80
CA VAL A 543 -25.07 -32.40 17.37
C VAL A 543 -24.20 -33.56 16.84
N PRO A 544 -24.63 -34.20 15.72
CA PRO A 544 -23.86 -35.31 15.18
C PRO A 544 -22.51 -34.91 14.58
N SER A 545 -22.35 -33.65 14.12
CA SER A 545 -21.18 -33.19 13.43
C SER A 545 -21.00 -31.68 13.64
N VAL A 546 -19.79 -31.20 13.47
CA VAL A 546 -19.47 -29.77 13.45
C VAL A 546 -20.14 -29.02 12.28
N ASP A 547 -20.68 -29.75 11.29
CA ASP A 547 -21.38 -29.17 10.13
C ASP A 547 -22.89 -29.11 10.32
N ASP A 548 -23.39 -29.45 11.52
CA ASP A 548 -24.80 -29.52 11.85
C ASP A 548 -25.26 -28.55 12.96
N PHE A 549 -24.48 -27.48 13.21
CA PHE A 549 -24.81 -26.54 14.30
C PHE A 549 -26.18 -25.87 14.14
N SER A 550 -26.60 -25.63 12.90
CA SER A 550 -27.89 -24.98 12.60
C SER A 550 -29.12 -25.71 13.11
N ILE A 551 -29.06 -27.04 13.31
CA ILE A 551 -30.20 -27.81 13.82
C ILE A 551 -30.54 -27.45 15.27
N THR A 552 -29.59 -26.96 16.03
CA THR A 552 -29.77 -26.57 17.44
C THR A 552 -30.40 -25.19 17.58
N PHE A 553 -29.98 -24.21 16.80
CA PHE A 553 -30.34 -22.80 17.00
C PHE A 553 -31.69 -22.44 16.35
N THR A 554 -32.76 -23.07 16.82
CA THR A 554 -34.13 -22.90 16.32
C THR A 554 -35.04 -22.26 17.38
N GLU A 555 -36.12 -21.61 16.97
CA GLU A 555 -37.10 -21.02 17.91
C GLU A 555 -37.67 -22.07 18.88
N ALA A 556 -37.85 -23.31 18.44
CA ALA A 556 -38.36 -24.40 19.28
C ALA A 556 -37.39 -24.71 20.44
N ASN A 557 -36.11 -24.70 20.20
CA ASN A 557 -35.12 -25.06 21.22
C ASN A 557 -34.90 -23.94 22.26
N PHE A 558 -35.26 -22.69 21.96
CA PHE A 558 -35.31 -21.64 22.99
C PHE A 558 -36.40 -21.91 24.05
N ASN A 559 -37.46 -22.65 23.70
CA ASN A 559 -38.44 -23.13 24.66
C ASN A 559 -37.97 -24.40 25.43
N ASN A 560 -36.87 -25.02 24.96
CA ASN A 560 -36.33 -26.29 25.48
C ASN A 560 -34.94 -26.18 26.11
N GLY A 561 -34.51 -24.99 26.51
CA GLY A 561 -33.27 -24.83 27.30
C GLY A 561 -32.16 -24.01 26.67
N LEU A 562 -32.25 -23.56 25.40
CA LEU A 562 -31.32 -22.53 24.89
C LEU A 562 -31.56 -21.20 25.62
N ILE A 563 -30.50 -20.51 25.94
CA ILE A 563 -30.56 -19.21 26.64
C ILE A 563 -29.83 -18.16 25.80
N LEU A 564 -30.57 -17.11 25.41
CA LEU A 564 -29.99 -15.94 24.74
C LEU A 564 -29.29 -15.04 25.75
N ARG A 565 -28.14 -14.54 25.33
CA ARG A 565 -27.33 -13.54 26.07
C ARG A 565 -26.99 -12.39 25.14
N GLU A 566 -27.48 -11.23 25.43
CA GLU A 566 -27.13 -9.99 24.72
C GLU A 566 -26.19 -9.18 25.59
N SER A 567 -25.05 -8.75 25.00
CA SER A 567 -24.15 -7.81 25.66
C SER A 567 -24.69 -6.40 25.51
N ASP A 568 -24.36 -5.52 26.46
CA ASP A 568 -24.49 -4.08 26.18
C ASP A 568 -23.54 -3.72 25.04
N PRO A 569 -23.96 -2.87 24.10
CA PRO A 569 -23.07 -2.45 23.01
C PRO A 569 -21.81 -1.78 23.53
N ASP A 570 -20.68 -2.18 22.98
CA ASP A 570 -19.42 -1.48 23.19
C ASP A 570 -19.28 -0.37 22.15
N ARG A 571 -18.79 0.78 22.57
CA ARG A 571 -18.61 1.95 21.71
C ARG A 571 -17.39 2.76 22.11
N TYR A 572 -16.73 3.36 21.11
CA TYR A 572 -15.87 4.53 21.35
C TYR A 572 -16.06 5.57 20.25
N ASP A 573 -15.96 6.84 20.64
CA ASP A 573 -15.92 8.01 19.77
C ASP A 573 -14.55 8.65 19.91
N ALA A 574 -13.89 8.93 18.78
CA ALA A 574 -12.56 9.49 18.78
C ALA A 574 -12.40 10.60 17.75
N ASP A 575 -11.63 11.62 18.09
CA ASP A 575 -11.25 12.68 17.15
C ASP A 575 -9.75 13.01 17.23
N LEU A 576 -9.18 13.34 16.08
CA LEU A 576 -7.84 13.86 15.89
C LEU A 576 -7.93 15.19 15.15
N THR A 577 -7.36 16.24 15.72
CA THR A 577 -7.19 17.53 15.06
C THR A 577 -5.73 17.90 15.02
N ILE A 578 -5.18 18.14 13.82
CA ILE A 578 -3.81 18.60 13.62
C ILE A 578 -3.88 19.98 12.95
N MET A 579 -3.28 20.99 13.57
CA MET A 579 -3.12 22.33 13.00
C MET A 579 -1.65 22.68 12.96
N SER A 580 -1.18 23.18 11.82
CA SER A 580 0.23 23.46 11.66
C SER A 580 0.53 24.64 10.75
N GLY A 581 1.66 25.27 11.03
CA GLY A 581 2.29 26.27 10.16
C GLY A 581 3.74 25.89 9.92
N PHE A 582 4.23 26.13 8.72
CA PHE A 582 5.61 25.83 8.36
C PHE A 582 6.23 26.90 7.48
N ALA A 583 7.55 26.98 7.58
CA ALA A 583 8.39 27.73 6.66
C ALA A 583 9.62 26.91 6.31
N ASN A 584 9.96 26.83 5.03
CA ASN A 584 11.20 26.23 4.58
C ASN A 584 11.83 27.03 3.44
N LEU A 585 13.16 27.00 3.39
CA LEU A 585 13.96 27.69 2.42
C LEU A 585 14.77 26.67 1.60
N ASP A 586 14.46 26.59 0.32
CA ASP A 586 15.35 25.97 -0.65
C ASP A 586 16.41 26.99 -1.04
N PHE A 587 17.67 26.56 -1.09
CA PHE A 587 18.80 27.41 -1.48
C PHE A 587 19.80 26.67 -2.36
N GLY A 588 20.37 27.40 -3.34
CA GLY A 588 21.52 26.97 -4.12
C GLY A 588 22.61 28.01 -3.93
N LEU A 589 23.67 27.71 -3.15
CA LEU A 589 24.75 28.64 -2.88
C LEU A 589 25.75 28.70 -4.05
N ASN A 590 25.84 27.62 -4.81
CA ASN A 590 26.64 27.52 -6.03
C ASN A 590 26.16 26.30 -6.83
N LYS A 591 26.72 26.05 -8.02
CA LYS A 591 26.38 24.90 -8.90
C LYS A 591 26.49 23.54 -8.22
N ARG A 592 27.28 23.41 -7.14
CA ARG A 592 27.54 22.13 -6.46
C ARG A 592 26.83 21.95 -5.13
N PHE A 593 26.41 23.03 -4.48
CA PHE A 593 25.81 22.95 -3.13
C PHE A 593 24.45 23.57 -3.08
N SER A 594 23.48 22.74 -2.76
CA SER A 594 22.08 23.14 -2.56
C SER A 594 21.53 22.50 -1.29
N GLY A 595 20.46 23.07 -0.76
CA GLY A 595 19.86 22.58 0.48
C GLY A 595 18.41 23.03 0.64
N ASN A 596 17.76 22.43 1.63
CA ASN A 596 16.45 22.82 2.15
C ASN A 596 16.55 22.83 3.67
N ILE A 597 16.19 23.94 4.29
CA ILE A 597 16.14 24.11 5.76
C ILE A 597 14.74 24.59 6.08
N GLY A 598 14.10 23.92 7.05
CA GLY A 598 12.73 24.25 7.40
C GLY A 598 12.42 24.04 8.88
N VAL A 599 11.33 24.67 9.29
CA VAL A 599 10.73 24.52 10.59
C VAL A 599 9.22 24.42 10.44
N ARG A 600 8.63 23.53 11.22
CA ARG A 600 7.17 23.34 11.33
C ARG A 600 6.78 23.42 12.80
N TYR A 601 5.73 24.15 13.10
CA TYR A 601 4.99 24.07 14.34
C TYR A 601 3.73 23.24 14.12
N GLU A 602 3.46 22.29 15.01
CA GLU A 602 2.29 21.41 14.92
C GLU A 602 1.63 21.33 16.28
N ARG A 603 0.31 21.48 16.29
CA ARG A 603 -0.56 21.23 17.43
C ARG A 603 -1.44 20.06 17.11
N ASP A 604 -1.33 18.99 17.90
CA ASP A 604 -2.08 17.76 17.76
C ASP A 604 -2.97 17.57 18.97
N GLU A 605 -4.26 17.38 18.73
CA GLU A 605 -5.27 17.10 19.74
C GLU A 605 -5.92 15.75 19.45
N ILE A 606 -5.88 14.81 20.40
CA ILE A 606 -6.49 13.48 20.30
C ILE A 606 -7.44 13.30 21.47
N ASN A 607 -8.71 13.01 21.19
CA ASN A 607 -9.70 12.71 22.21
C ASN A 607 -10.31 11.34 21.90
N VAL A 608 -10.47 10.50 22.92
CA VAL A 608 -11.17 9.22 22.84
C VAL A 608 -12.10 9.10 24.03
N LEU A 609 -13.37 8.87 23.74
CA LEU A 609 -14.39 8.55 24.75
C LEU A 609 -14.86 7.13 24.49
N TRP A 610 -14.99 6.33 25.52
CA TRP A 610 -15.41 4.94 25.38
C TRP A 610 -16.46 4.52 26.41
N ASP A 611 -17.27 3.55 26.03
CA ASP A 611 -18.16 2.75 26.85
C ASP A 611 -17.96 1.29 26.41
N VAL A 612 -17.10 0.55 27.13
CA VAL A 612 -16.68 -0.81 26.76
C VAL A 612 -16.68 -1.75 27.96
N ALA A 613 -17.13 -2.98 27.77
CA ALA A 613 -17.39 -3.96 28.83
C ALA A 613 -16.14 -4.35 29.62
N ASN A 614 -14.98 -4.40 28.95
CA ASN A 614 -13.72 -4.84 29.55
C ASN A 614 -12.96 -3.73 30.30
N PHE A 615 -13.52 -2.52 30.39
CA PHE A 615 -12.98 -1.42 31.21
C PHE A 615 -13.75 -1.27 32.51
N VAL A 616 -13.03 -1.10 33.62
CA VAL A 616 -13.64 -0.95 34.95
C VAL A 616 -14.55 0.29 34.97
N GLY A 617 -15.83 0.07 35.25
CA GLY A 617 -16.85 1.12 35.20
C GLY A 617 -17.39 1.43 33.82
N ARG A 618 -16.97 0.71 32.79
CA ARG A 618 -17.31 0.83 31.36
C ARG A 618 -16.90 2.16 30.72
N VAL A 619 -17.31 3.29 31.29
CA VAL A 619 -17.19 4.62 30.68
C VAL A 619 -15.89 5.29 31.10
N GLY A 620 -15.21 5.85 30.11
CA GLY A 620 -14.00 6.65 30.34
C GLY A 620 -13.65 7.53 29.15
N SER A 621 -12.62 8.33 29.32
CA SER A 621 -12.10 9.21 28.28
C SER A 621 -10.64 9.54 28.49
N ILE A 622 -9.97 9.85 27.38
CA ILE A 622 -8.62 10.42 27.39
C ILE A 622 -8.56 11.58 26.42
N ALA A 623 -7.84 12.65 26.81
CA ALA A 623 -7.52 13.77 25.96
C ALA A 623 -6.02 14.00 26.00
N LYS A 624 -5.39 14.08 24.83
CA LYS A 624 -3.96 14.34 24.66
C LYS A 624 -3.76 15.56 23.77
N GLU A 625 -2.88 16.45 24.19
CA GLU A 625 -2.52 17.64 23.43
C GLU A 625 -1.00 17.74 23.36
N TYR A 626 -0.47 17.86 22.14
CA TYR A 626 0.95 18.04 21.88
C TYR A 626 1.17 19.33 21.09
N ASN A 627 2.16 20.12 21.50
CA ASN A 627 2.52 21.39 20.87
C ASN A 627 4.03 21.40 20.63
N GLU A 628 4.47 21.12 19.41
CA GLU A 628 5.86 20.81 19.14
C GLU A 628 6.39 21.53 17.89
N ILE A 629 7.72 21.67 17.85
CA ILE A 629 8.47 22.22 16.72
C ILE A 629 9.30 21.13 16.07
N TYR A 630 9.14 20.97 14.75
CA TYR A 630 9.81 19.96 13.95
C TYR A 630 10.75 20.62 12.93
N PRO A 631 12.04 20.76 13.25
CA PRO A 631 13.04 21.24 12.29
C PRO A 631 13.44 20.16 11.30
N SER A 632 13.84 20.56 10.10
CA SER A 632 14.48 19.68 9.12
C SER A 632 15.58 20.40 8.34
N VAL A 633 16.63 19.67 8.02
CA VAL A 633 17.72 20.09 7.16
C VAL A 633 17.98 18.99 6.14
N ASN A 634 17.98 19.34 4.86
CA ASN A 634 18.36 18.46 3.77
C ASN A 634 19.42 19.19 2.93
N LEU A 635 20.57 18.58 2.72
CA LEU A 635 21.69 19.14 2.00
C LEU A 635 22.09 18.21 0.86
N LYS A 636 22.48 18.79 -0.26
CA LYS A 636 22.97 18.08 -1.43
C LYS A 636 24.27 18.72 -1.91
N TYR A 637 25.30 17.89 -2.10
CA TYR A 637 26.57 18.29 -2.66
C TYR A 637 26.91 17.48 -3.92
N GLU A 638 27.15 18.16 -5.02
CA GLU A 638 27.57 17.57 -6.31
C GLU A 638 29.07 17.41 -6.35
N LEU A 639 29.56 16.19 -6.12
CA LEU A 639 30.99 15.87 -6.25
C LEU A 639 31.47 16.06 -7.69
N ASN A 640 30.64 15.62 -8.64
CA ASN A 640 30.71 15.85 -10.08
C ASN A 640 29.33 15.57 -10.72
N GLU A 641 29.19 15.72 -12.03
CA GLU A 641 27.94 15.57 -12.77
C GLU A 641 27.23 14.22 -12.56
N LYS A 642 27.97 13.17 -12.17
CA LYS A 642 27.45 11.80 -11.96
C LYS A 642 27.38 11.39 -10.49
N ASN A 643 28.07 12.08 -9.58
CA ASN A 643 28.18 11.71 -8.16
C ASN A 643 27.64 12.78 -7.25
N PHE A 644 26.78 12.37 -6.33
CA PHE A 644 26.10 13.25 -5.39
C PHE A 644 26.20 12.70 -3.97
N LEU A 645 26.36 13.61 -3.03
CA LEU A 645 26.28 13.32 -1.60
C LEU A 645 25.10 14.09 -1.02
N ARG A 646 24.27 13.40 -0.24
CA ARG A 646 23.11 14.00 0.47
C ARG A 646 23.25 13.76 1.94
N PHE A 647 22.90 14.77 2.71
CA PHE A 647 22.77 14.72 4.15
C PHE A 647 21.36 15.19 4.54
N ALA A 648 20.70 14.50 5.46
CA ALA A 648 19.45 14.94 6.03
C ALA A 648 19.42 14.74 7.55
N SER A 649 18.79 15.66 8.27
CA SER A 649 18.52 15.53 9.68
C SER A 649 17.17 16.17 10.02
N SER A 650 16.39 15.54 10.90
CA SER A 650 15.07 16.04 11.27
C SER A 650 14.58 15.50 12.60
N LEU A 651 13.63 16.22 13.19
CA LEU A 651 12.74 15.70 14.25
C LEU A 651 11.38 15.36 13.62
N THR A 652 10.82 14.23 14.02
CA THR A 652 9.49 13.74 13.63
C THR A 652 8.81 13.09 14.83
N GLN A 653 7.56 12.70 14.67
CA GLN A 653 6.81 12.00 15.72
C GLN A 653 6.04 10.80 15.15
N THR A 654 5.51 9.98 16.04
CA THR A 654 4.49 8.98 15.76
C THR A 654 3.40 9.07 16.81
N LEU A 655 2.17 9.38 16.36
CA LEU A 655 1.01 9.50 17.24
C LEU A 655 0.41 8.10 17.51
N PRO A 656 -0.17 7.87 18.72
CA PRO A 656 -1.00 6.69 18.95
C PRO A 656 -2.26 6.72 18.09
N GLU A 657 -2.69 5.55 17.61
CA GLU A 657 -3.94 5.40 16.86
C GLU A 657 -5.15 5.25 17.80
N PHE A 658 -6.36 5.58 17.32
CA PHE A 658 -7.58 5.49 18.14
C PHE A 658 -7.83 4.10 18.73
N LYS A 659 -7.55 3.04 17.95
CA LYS A 659 -7.64 1.65 18.42
C LYS A 659 -6.69 1.37 19.59
N GLU A 660 -5.52 1.96 19.55
CA GLU A 660 -4.47 1.74 20.55
C GLU A 660 -4.73 2.49 21.86
N LEU A 661 -5.52 3.57 21.78
CA LEU A 661 -5.96 4.35 22.95
C LEU A 661 -7.29 3.85 23.54
N SER A 662 -8.08 3.09 22.77
CA SER A 662 -9.34 2.54 23.23
C SER A 662 -9.11 1.21 23.95
N PRO A 663 -9.61 1.00 25.20
CA PRO A 663 -9.43 -0.25 25.95
C PRO A 663 -10.32 -1.39 25.45
N PHE A 664 -10.93 -1.28 24.26
CA PHE A 664 -11.71 -2.34 23.64
C PHE A 664 -10.86 -3.56 23.28
N GLU A 665 -11.38 -4.76 23.48
CA GLU A 665 -10.71 -6.02 23.15
C GLU A 665 -11.15 -6.55 21.79
N TYR A 666 -10.18 -6.66 20.88
CA TYR A 666 -10.35 -7.25 19.56
C TYR A 666 -9.94 -8.72 19.60
N VAL A 667 -10.82 -9.62 19.14
CA VAL A 667 -10.56 -11.06 19.14
C VAL A 667 -10.33 -11.55 17.71
N SER A 668 -9.14 -12.09 17.43
CA SER A 668 -8.81 -12.70 16.15
C SER A 668 -9.60 -14.02 15.92
N PRO A 669 -9.64 -14.59 14.70
CA PRO A 669 -10.21 -15.90 14.44
C PRO A 669 -9.55 -17.01 15.27
N THR A 670 -8.24 -16.92 15.50
CA THR A 670 -7.48 -17.86 16.37
C THR A 670 -7.80 -17.75 17.84
N GLY A 671 -8.53 -16.71 18.26
CA GLY A 671 -8.80 -16.42 19.67
C GLY A 671 -7.78 -15.50 20.37
N ARG A 672 -6.72 -15.05 19.67
CA ARG A 672 -5.81 -14.04 20.23
C ARG A 672 -6.57 -12.74 20.49
N VAL A 673 -6.40 -12.19 21.69
CA VAL A 673 -7.01 -10.93 22.14
C VAL A 673 -6.00 -9.81 22.06
N THR A 674 -6.37 -8.69 21.44
CA THR A 674 -5.55 -7.48 21.40
C THR A 674 -6.34 -6.32 22.00
N ARG A 675 -5.69 -5.52 22.87
CA ARG A 675 -6.30 -4.41 23.57
C ARG A 675 -5.47 -3.13 23.41
N GLY A 676 -6.13 -1.97 23.41
CA GLY A 676 -5.48 -0.67 23.49
C GLY A 676 -5.20 -0.25 24.93
N ASP A 677 -4.24 0.68 25.11
CA ASP A 677 -3.89 1.32 26.39
C ASP A 677 -4.15 2.84 26.30
N PRO A 678 -5.10 3.38 27.08
CA PRO A 678 -5.37 4.82 27.11
C PRO A 678 -4.16 5.68 27.56
N ASN A 679 -3.18 5.07 28.23
CA ASN A 679 -2.01 5.78 28.75
C ASN A 679 -0.88 5.93 27.73
N LEU A 680 -1.01 5.34 26.53
CA LEU A 680 0.01 5.46 25.48
C LEU A 680 0.38 6.90 25.20
N GLU A 681 1.68 7.18 25.18
CA GLU A 681 2.27 8.45 24.76
C GLU A 681 2.85 8.37 23.36
N LYS A 682 2.88 9.50 22.65
CA LYS A 682 3.51 9.59 21.34
C LYS A 682 5.00 9.24 21.40
N SER A 683 5.53 8.79 20.27
CA SER A 683 6.98 8.63 20.11
C SER A 683 7.57 9.85 19.41
N ASP A 684 8.66 10.42 19.97
CA ASP A 684 9.46 11.46 19.30
C ASP A 684 10.68 10.83 18.66
N VAL A 685 11.01 11.25 17.43
CA VAL A 685 12.07 10.61 16.67
C VAL A 685 13.05 11.62 16.09
N PHE A 686 14.33 11.41 16.40
CA PHE A 686 15.45 12.09 15.77
C PHE A 686 16.00 11.24 14.64
N ASN A 687 16.14 11.83 13.45
CA ASN A 687 16.58 11.16 12.23
C ASN A 687 17.84 11.80 11.67
N VAL A 688 18.78 10.99 11.20
CA VAL A 688 19.96 11.40 10.44
C VAL A 688 20.21 10.43 9.28
N ASP A 689 20.46 10.97 8.10
CA ASP A 689 20.69 10.21 6.87
C ASP A 689 21.90 10.76 6.12
N LEU A 690 22.73 9.89 5.58
CA LEU A 690 23.81 10.22 4.65
C LEU A 690 23.72 9.27 3.45
N LYS A 691 23.56 9.82 2.25
CA LYS A 691 23.43 9.05 1.00
C LYS A 691 24.45 9.51 -0.03
N TRP A 692 25.17 8.55 -0.60
CA TRP A 692 25.95 8.73 -1.81
C TRP A 692 25.19 8.12 -2.99
N GLU A 693 25.14 8.85 -4.12
CA GLU A 693 24.50 8.41 -5.36
C GLU A 693 25.47 8.59 -6.53
N PHE A 694 25.57 7.56 -7.37
CA PHE A 694 26.31 7.55 -8.62
C PHE A 694 25.37 7.18 -9.77
N PHE A 695 25.27 8.05 -10.76
CA PHE A 695 24.51 7.87 -11.99
C PHE A 695 25.46 7.61 -13.16
N PRO A 696 25.79 6.33 -13.45
CA PRO A 696 26.69 5.99 -14.58
C PRO A 696 26.13 6.49 -15.89
N LYS A 697 24.83 6.24 -16.13
CA LYS A 697 24.00 6.69 -17.26
C LYS A 697 22.69 7.31 -16.74
N LYS A 698 21.85 7.85 -17.66
CA LYS A 698 20.58 8.51 -17.32
C LYS A 698 19.55 7.57 -16.69
N SER A 699 19.58 6.28 -17.03
CA SER A 699 18.69 5.22 -16.54
C SER A 699 19.35 4.31 -15.48
N GLU A 700 20.58 4.59 -15.07
CA GLU A 700 21.35 3.76 -14.14
C GLU A 700 21.62 4.50 -12.82
N LEU A 701 21.66 3.73 -11.75
CA LEU A 701 21.92 4.22 -10.40
C LEU A 701 22.70 3.19 -9.59
N VAL A 702 23.72 3.65 -8.88
CA VAL A 702 24.33 2.94 -7.75
C VAL A 702 24.28 3.88 -6.56
N SER A 703 23.78 3.43 -5.42
CA SER A 703 23.73 4.25 -4.23
C SER A 703 24.05 3.48 -2.94
N ALA A 704 24.59 4.19 -1.98
CA ALA A 704 24.83 3.72 -0.63
C ALA A 704 24.27 4.76 0.35
N THR A 705 23.44 4.29 1.30
CA THR A 705 22.85 5.13 2.34
C THR A 705 23.18 4.56 3.70
N THR A 706 23.55 5.40 4.64
CA THR A 706 23.55 5.07 6.07
C THR A 706 22.56 5.97 6.78
N PHE A 707 21.83 5.41 7.75
CA PHE A 707 20.85 6.15 8.51
C PHE A 707 20.89 5.78 9.99
N TYR A 708 20.50 6.74 10.82
CA TYR A 708 20.35 6.57 12.26
C TYR A 708 19.02 7.19 12.70
N LYS A 709 18.27 6.47 13.52
CA LYS A 709 17.04 6.95 14.15
C LYS A 709 17.10 6.68 15.66
N GLN A 710 16.67 7.66 16.45
CA GLN A 710 16.48 7.52 17.89
C GLN A 710 15.02 7.78 18.20
N ILE A 711 14.33 6.79 18.73
CA ILE A 711 12.91 6.82 19.06
C ILE A 711 12.77 6.90 20.57
N LYS A 712 12.17 7.95 21.10
CA LYS A 712 11.74 8.04 22.50
C LYS A 712 10.35 7.42 22.62
N ASN A 713 10.09 6.77 23.75
CA ASN A 713 8.81 6.10 24.04
C ASN A 713 8.35 5.19 22.88
N PRO A 714 9.15 4.19 22.45
CA PRO A 714 8.75 3.30 21.40
C PRO A 714 7.47 2.55 21.79
N ILE A 715 6.50 2.50 20.87
CA ILE A 715 5.25 1.78 21.04
C ILE A 715 5.40 0.41 20.38
N ASN A 716 5.15 -0.68 21.12
CA ASN A 716 5.18 -2.04 20.62
C ASN A 716 3.94 -2.81 21.08
N LEU A 717 3.61 -3.89 20.37
CA LEU A 717 2.67 -4.91 20.82
C LEU A 717 3.42 -5.88 21.75
N ALA A 718 2.97 -6.01 22.96
CA ALA A 718 3.57 -6.88 23.98
C ALA A 718 2.51 -7.79 24.61
N LEU A 719 2.92 -8.98 25.04
CA LEU A 719 2.10 -9.81 25.90
C LEU A 719 1.95 -9.14 27.27
N THR A 720 0.71 -9.05 27.76
CA THR A 720 0.46 -8.51 29.11
C THR A 720 0.97 -9.48 30.16
N ARG A 721 1.36 -8.91 31.32
CA ARG A 721 1.72 -9.70 32.52
C ARG A 721 0.49 -10.48 32.99
N GLY A 722 0.71 -11.72 33.45
CA GLY A 722 -0.35 -12.58 33.96
C GLY A 722 -0.79 -13.69 33.02
N SER A 723 -1.81 -14.45 33.42
CA SER A 723 -2.28 -15.65 32.73
C SER A 723 -3.30 -15.40 31.61
N ALA A 724 -3.66 -14.13 31.33
CA ALA A 724 -4.73 -13.83 30.40
C ALA A 724 -4.34 -13.99 28.91
N GLY A 725 -3.03 -13.99 28.58
CA GLY A 725 -2.55 -14.13 27.19
C GLY A 725 -3.01 -12.99 26.25
N ILE A 726 -3.27 -11.80 26.81
CA ILE A 726 -3.72 -10.62 26.07
C ILE A 726 -2.51 -9.88 25.52
N PHE A 727 -2.61 -9.44 24.27
CA PHE A 727 -1.65 -8.54 23.64
C PHE A 727 -2.12 -7.08 23.82
N GLU A 728 -1.21 -6.20 24.24
CA GLU A 728 -1.51 -4.79 24.48
C GLU A 728 -0.48 -3.89 23.80
N PHE A 729 -0.94 -2.79 23.22
CA PHE A 729 -0.04 -1.76 22.72
C PHE A 729 0.47 -0.95 23.91
N SER A 730 1.80 -0.84 24.06
CA SER A 730 2.43 -0.18 25.18
C SER A 730 3.69 0.57 24.79
N ASN A 731 4.02 1.64 25.53
CA ASN A 731 5.36 2.24 25.47
C ASN A 731 6.33 1.32 26.23
N THR A 732 7.00 0.40 25.54
CA THR A 732 7.77 -0.67 26.16
C THR A 732 9.18 -0.29 26.61
N GLY A 733 9.64 0.90 26.21
CA GLY A 733 10.97 1.40 26.51
C GLY A 733 11.03 2.93 26.60
N LYS A 734 12.08 3.47 27.24
CA LYS A 734 12.32 4.91 27.23
C LYS A 734 12.92 5.37 25.91
N LYS A 735 13.71 4.51 25.28
CA LYS A 735 14.47 4.83 24.08
C LYS A 735 14.74 3.58 23.25
N ALA A 736 14.64 3.74 21.93
CA ALA A 736 15.10 2.77 20.97
C ALA A 736 16.04 3.44 19.96
N ASN A 737 17.00 2.69 19.43
CA ASN A 737 17.92 3.14 18.40
C ASN A 737 17.84 2.21 17.22
N VAL A 738 17.89 2.79 16.02
CA VAL A 738 17.95 2.07 14.74
C VAL A 738 19.11 2.63 13.96
N PHE A 739 20.07 1.80 13.60
CA PHE A 739 21.13 2.10 12.65
C PHE A 739 21.00 1.20 11.44
N GLY A 740 21.23 1.72 10.24
CA GLY A 740 21.16 0.89 9.05
C GLY A 740 22.01 1.36 7.89
N VAL A 741 22.26 0.41 6.98
CA VAL A 741 22.98 0.62 5.71
C VAL A 741 22.12 0.06 4.58
N GLU A 742 21.91 0.88 3.54
CA GLU A 742 21.22 0.49 2.31
C GLU A 742 22.18 0.57 1.13
N LEU A 743 22.20 -0.46 0.30
CA LEU A 743 22.85 -0.46 -1.00
C LEU A 743 21.81 -0.68 -2.09
N GLU A 744 21.83 0.11 -3.14
CA GLU A 744 20.92 -0.01 -4.28
C GLU A 744 21.72 0.05 -5.58
N THR A 745 21.34 -0.79 -6.52
CA THR A 745 21.88 -0.77 -7.87
C THR A 745 20.77 -0.97 -8.90
N ARG A 746 20.83 -0.18 -9.98
CA ARG A 746 20.02 -0.30 -11.21
C ARG A 746 20.97 -0.18 -12.37
N LEU A 747 21.17 -1.27 -13.10
CA LEU A 747 22.12 -1.37 -14.20
C LEU A 747 21.51 -1.99 -15.44
N ASN A 748 21.89 -1.51 -16.59
CA ASN A 748 21.60 -2.12 -17.88
C ASN A 748 22.76 -3.05 -18.24
N LEU A 749 22.58 -4.36 -18.12
CA LEU A 749 23.62 -5.35 -18.40
C LEU A 749 23.87 -5.51 -19.90
N ILE A 750 22.79 -5.38 -20.70
CA ILE A 750 22.83 -5.44 -22.17
C ILE A 750 21.90 -4.35 -22.70
N GLU A 751 22.39 -3.58 -23.64
CA GLU A 751 21.65 -2.51 -24.32
C GLU A 751 21.67 -2.76 -25.84
N ASN A 752 20.70 -2.21 -26.57
CA ASN A 752 20.72 -2.16 -28.03
C ASN A 752 21.61 -1.00 -28.54
N GLU A 753 21.69 -0.83 -29.85
CA GLU A 753 22.46 0.26 -30.49
C GLU A 753 21.90 1.67 -30.15
N GLU A 754 20.66 1.77 -29.67
CA GLU A 754 19.97 3.00 -29.28
C GLU A 754 20.06 3.26 -27.78
N GLU A 755 20.90 2.50 -27.05
CA GLU A 755 21.07 2.51 -25.59
C GLU A 755 19.82 2.10 -24.80
N ASP A 756 18.81 1.48 -25.43
CA ASP A 756 17.65 0.94 -24.73
C ASP A 756 18.01 -0.38 -24.02
N PRO A 757 17.55 -0.58 -22.78
CA PRO A 757 17.90 -1.77 -22.01
C PRO A 757 17.22 -3.03 -22.54
N ILE A 758 18.03 -4.01 -23.00
CA ILE A 758 17.59 -5.36 -23.37
C ILE A 758 17.57 -6.24 -22.11
N LEU A 759 18.62 -6.16 -21.30
CA LEU A 759 18.71 -6.89 -20.02
C LEU A 759 19.07 -5.91 -18.91
N ASN A 760 18.19 -5.76 -17.95
CA ASN A 760 18.41 -4.91 -16.79
C ASN A 760 18.45 -5.72 -15.49
N PHE A 761 19.27 -5.27 -14.57
CA PHE A 761 19.43 -5.82 -13.23
C PHE A 761 19.16 -4.73 -12.20
N ASN A 762 18.27 -5.02 -11.24
CA ASN A 762 18.03 -4.16 -10.10
C ASN A 762 18.15 -4.98 -8.82
N ALA A 763 18.88 -4.46 -7.86
CA ALA A 763 18.99 -5.08 -6.54
C ALA A 763 19.07 -4.02 -5.46
N ASN A 764 18.55 -4.33 -4.29
CA ASN A 764 18.81 -3.57 -3.08
C ASN A 764 18.98 -4.50 -1.89
N ILE A 765 19.83 -4.05 -0.98
CA ILE A 765 20.17 -4.74 0.28
C ILE A 765 20.07 -3.70 1.37
N THR A 766 19.34 -4.02 2.43
CA THR A 766 19.26 -3.19 3.63
C THR A 766 19.59 -4.06 4.83
N LYS A 767 20.63 -3.67 5.59
CA LYS A 767 20.96 -4.28 6.89
C LYS A 767 20.75 -3.25 7.98
N MET A 768 20.10 -3.67 9.06
CA MET A 768 19.74 -2.82 10.18
C MET A 768 20.16 -3.46 11.50
N TRP A 769 20.33 -2.64 12.49
CA TRP A 769 20.57 -3.03 13.87
C TRP A 769 19.64 -2.22 14.75
N PHE A 770 18.92 -2.90 15.61
CA PHE A 770 17.96 -2.34 16.53
C PHE A 770 18.44 -2.56 17.96
N ASN A 771 18.06 -1.66 18.85
CA ASN A 771 18.22 -1.83 20.30
C ASN A 771 17.22 -0.92 21.00
N GLN A 772 16.43 -1.46 21.92
CA GLN A 772 15.60 -0.70 22.85
C GLN A 772 15.86 -1.17 24.29
N ASP A 773 15.98 -0.22 25.22
CA ASP A 773 16.01 -0.50 26.65
C ASP A 773 14.56 -0.75 27.12
N LEU A 774 14.27 -1.96 27.60
CA LEU A 774 12.94 -2.30 28.11
C LEU A 774 12.69 -1.64 29.47
N LEU A 775 11.49 -1.10 29.67
CA LEU A 775 11.02 -0.70 30.99
C LEU A 775 10.95 -1.92 31.92
N GLU A 776 11.14 -1.74 33.22
CA GLU A 776 11.17 -2.81 34.22
C GLU A 776 9.94 -3.74 34.16
N GLU A 777 8.79 -3.18 33.84
CA GLU A 777 7.53 -3.90 33.68
C GLU A 777 7.46 -4.80 32.43
N PHE A 778 8.38 -4.63 31.46
CA PHE A 778 8.49 -5.46 30.24
C PHE A 778 9.77 -6.33 30.24
N GLN A 779 10.61 -6.23 31.27
CA GLN A 779 11.78 -7.09 31.39
C GLN A 779 11.35 -8.48 31.87
N TYR A 780 11.85 -9.52 31.20
CA TYR A 780 11.58 -10.91 31.56
C TYR A 780 12.87 -11.73 31.52
N LYS A 781 12.95 -12.75 32.36
CA LYS A 781 14.16 -13.58 32.52
C LYS A 781 15.34 -12.66 32.91
N ASN A 782 16.33 -12.52 32.08
CA ASN A 782 17.42 -11.55 32.21
C ASN A 782 17.48 -10.61 30.99
N VAL A 783 16.37 -10.51 30.23
CA VAL A 783 16.26 -9.69 29.02
C VAL A 783 15.88 -8.28 29.45
N THR A 784 16.84 -7.34 29.37
CA THR A 784 16.67 -5.93 29.68
C THR A 784 16.63 -5.05 28.41
N GLU A 785 17.02 -5.62 27.27
CA GLU A 785 17.05 -4.98 25.95
C GLU A 785 16.40 -5.90 24.93
N SER A 786 15.78 -5.35 23.90
CA SER A 786 15.14 -6.09 22.80
C SER A 786 15.28 -5.34 21.49
N ASP A 787 15.05 -6.03 20.38
CA ASP A 787 14.80 -5.40 19.09
C ASP A 787 13.40 -4.75 19.06
N LEU A 788 13.14 -3.92 18.04
CA LEU A 788 11.82 -3.32 17.82
C LEU A 788 10.86 -4.34 17.20
N GLN A 789 9.62 -4.33 17.66
CA GLN A 789 8.55 -5.13 17.05
C GLN A 789 8.38 -4.82 15.56
N GLY A 790 8.18 -5.87 14.75
CA GLY A 790 7.89 -5.78 13.33
C GLY A 790 9.10 -5.45 12.44
N ALA A 791 10.28 -5.25 13.01
CA ALA A 791 11.47 -4.84 12.30
C ALA A 791 12.36 -6.03 11.87
N SER A 792 12.47 -6.28 10.56
CA SER A 792 13.44 -7.24 10.00
C SER A 792 14.81 -6.58 9.87
N ASP A 793 15.86 -7.26 10.31
CA ASP A 793 17.21 -6.74 10.32
C ASP A 793 17.94 -6.82 8.96
N LEU A 794 17.49 -7.73 8.07
CA LEU A 794 18.01 -7.89 6.71
C LEU A 794 16.89 -7.99 5.68
N ILE A 795 16.98 -7.14 4.66
CA ILE A 795 16.05 -7.08 3.54
C ILE A 795 16.84 -7.19 2.25
N LEU A 796 16.46 -8.12 1.37
CA LEU A 796 17.08 -8.33 0.06
C LEU A 796 15.97 -8.31 -1.00
N ASN A 797 16.13 -7.48 -2.02
CA ASN A 797 15.27 -7.49 -3.20
C ASN A 797 16.14 -7.53 -4.45
N GLY A 798 15.75 -8.35 -5.43
CA GLY A 798 16.46 -8.45 -6.70
C GLY A 798 15.50 -8.70 -7.85
N SER A 799 15.79 -8.12 -9.02
CA SER A 799 15.06 -8.42 -10.24
C SER A 799 15.98 -8.43 -11.47
N LEU A 800 15.70 -9.35 -12.38
CA LEU A 800 16.32 -9.44 -13.70
C LEU A 800 15.21 -9.32 -14.74
N GLY A 801 15.29 -8.28 -15.56
CA GLY A 801 14.32 -7.96 -16.60
C GLY A 801 14.92 -8.08 -17.98
N TYR A 802 14.25 -8.79 -18.87
CA TYR A 802 14.54 -8.89 -20.30
C TYR A 802 13.45 -8.19 -21.12
N ASN A 803 13.85 -7.33 -22.07
CA ASN A 803 12.96 -6.70 -23.05
C ASN A 803 13.60 -6.81 -24.44
N ASN A 804 12.93 -7.41 -25.40
CA ASN A 804 13.46 -7.60 -26.76
C ASN A 804 13.49 -6.31 -27.60
N GLN A 805 12.94 -5.20 -27.12
CA GLN A 805 12.90 -3.87 -27.76
C GLN A 805 12.40 -3.90 -29.24
N LYS A 806 11.50 -4.83 -29.58
CA LYS A 806 10.93 -4.98 -30.95
C LYS A 806 9.49 -4.47 -31.00
N GLU A 807 8.95 -4.21 -32.21
CA GLU A 807 7.55 -3.82 -32.42
C GLU A 807 6.55 -4.75 -31.68
N LYS A 808 6.80 -6.07 -31.72
CA LYS A 808 6.08 -7.06 -30.93
C LYS A 808 6.85 -7.29 -29.62
N GLU A 809 6.79 -6.31 -28.75
CA GLU A 809 7.49 -6.29 -27.49
C GLU A 809 7.25 -7.57 -26.68
N PHE A 810 8.33 -8.20 -26.24
CA PHE A 810 8.34 -9.32 -25.32
C PHE A 810 9.16 -8.93 -24.09
N ILE A 811 8.51 -8.92 -22.91
CA ILE A 811 9.15 -8.62 -21.64
C ILE A 811 9.01 -9.83 -20.73
N ALA A 812 10.11 -10.22 -20.09
CA ALA A 812 10.14 -11.23 -19.04
C ALA A 812 10.91 -10.67 -17.85
N THR A 813 10.33 -10.75 -16.66
CA THR A 813 10.97 -10.28 -15.42
C THR A 813 10.83 -11.33 -14.34
N ILE A 814 11.94 -11.72 -13.71
CA ILE A 814 11.97 -12.51 -12.49
C ILE A 814 12.35 -11.60 -11.32
N THR A 815 11.66 -11.76 -10.20
CA THR A 815 11.92 -10.96 -8.99
C THR A 815 12.00 -11.89 -7.79
N GLY A 816 13.00 -11.68 -6.92
CA GLY A 816 13.16 -12.35 -5.64
C GLY A 816 13.13 -11.33 -4.51
N ASN A 817 12.47 -11.65 -3.39
CA ASN A 817 12.44 -10.82 -2.20
C ASN A 817 12.68 -11.72 -0.98
N TYR A 818 13.48 -11.22 -0.03
CA TYR A 818 13.76 -11.88 1.25
C TYR A 818 13.69 -10.86 2.38
N SER A 819 13.07 -11.23 3.48
CA SER A 819 13.15 -10.54 4.76
C SER A 819 13.55 -11.53 5.85
N SER A 820 14.44 -11.12 6.75
CA SER A 820 14.85 -11.95 7.89
C SER A 820 13.76 -11.99 8.96
N ASP A 821 14.01 -12.79 9.99
CA ASP A 821 13.18 -12.90 11.19
C ASP A 821 12.85 -11.52 11.77
N LYS A 822 11.67 -11.40 12.39
CA LYS A 822 11.24 -10.18 13.10
C LYS A 822 10.36 -10.54 14.30
N ILE A 823 10.37 -9.69 15.33
CA ILE A 823 9.49 -9.83 16.48
C ILE A 823 8.04 -9.54 16.06
N PHE A 824 7.16 -10.53 16.24
CA PHE A 824 5.71 -10.36 16.08
C PHE A 824 5.12 -9.65 17.31
N ALA A 825 5.47 -10.10 18.53
CA ALA A 825 5.08 -9.49 19.78
C ALA A 825 6.19 -9.70 20.83
N LEU A 826 6.41 -8.69 21.66
CA LEU A 826 7.34 -8.79 22.77
C LEU A 826 6.85 -9.79 23.83
N GLY A 827 7.77 -10.41 24.54
CA GLY A 827 7.50 -11.28 25.67
C GLY A 827 6.89 -10.56 26.86
N SER A 828 6.49 -11.32 27.87
CA SER A 828 5.95 -10.78 29.12
C SER A 828 6.76 -11.29 30.32
N PRO A 829 6.95 -10.44 31.35
CA PRO A 829 7.62 -10.82 32.57
C PRO A 829 6.79 -11.77 33.44
N GLU A 830 7.42 -12.37 34.43
CA GLU A 830 6.75 -13.10 35.51
C GLU A 830 5.78 -12.21 36.28
N ASP A 831 4.70 -12.78 36.76
CA ASP A 831 3.80 -12.08 37.68
C ASP A 831 4.30 -12.21 39.12
N PHE A 832 4.83 -11.13 39.68
CA PHE A 832 5.33 -11.11 41.08
C PHE A 832 4.24 -11.33 42.13
N ALA A 833 2.98 -11.07 41.78
CA ALA A 833 1.84 -11.33 42.66
C ALA A 833 1.39 -12.80 42.63
N ASN A 834 1.75 -13.54 41.60
CA ASN A 834 1.43 -14.95 41.45
C ASN A 834 2.66 -15.74 40.97
N SER A 835 3.32 -16.38 41.90
CA SER A 835 4.56 -17.15 41.70
C SER A 835 4.38 -18.36 40.72
N SER A 836 3.17 -18.75 40.42
CA SER A 836 2.88 -19.80 39.41
C SER A 836 2.84 -19.24 37.98
N THR A 837 2.80 -17.94 37.79
CA THR A 837 2.80 -17.30 36.47
C THR A 837 4.25 -17.00 36.09
N LEU A 838 4.77 -17.78 35.14
CA LEU A 838 6.12 -17.61 34.60
C LEU A 838 6.11 -16.58 33.46
N TYR A 839 7.31 -16.16 33.03
CA TYR A 839 7.48 -15.31 31.86
C TYR A 839 7.06 -16.05 30.57
N ASN A 840 6.74 -15.28 29.52
CA ASN A 840 6.68 -15.77 28.14
C ASN A 840 7.77 -15.07 27.33
N ASP A 841 8.49 -15.81 26.50
CA ASP A 841 9.43 -15.25 25.54
C ASP A 841 8.67 -14.57 24.40
N GLU A 842 9.38 -13.77 23.61
CA GLU A 842 8.83 -13.11 22.44
C GLU A 842 8.39 -14.11 21.36
N ILE A 843 7.40 -13.70 20.54
CA ILE A 843 6.98 -14.46 19.36
C ILE A 843 7.73 -13.90 18.16
N ILE A 844 8.45 -14.76 17.44
CA ILE A 844 9.24 -14.41 16.27
C ILE A 844 8.56 -14.90 15.00
N GLU A 845 8.28 -14.00 14.05
CA GLU A 845 7.93 -14.35 12.68
C GLU A 845 9.22 -14.65 11.89
N LYS A 846 9.32 -15.86 11.37
CA LYS A 846 10.51 -16.35 10.64
C LYS A 846 10.64 -15.69 9.28
N GLY A 847 11.87 -15.42 8.88
CA GLY A 847 12.19 -14.90 7.56
C GLY A 847 11.94 -15.91 6.46
N PHE A 848 11.50 -15.44 5.30
CA PHE A 848 11.24 -16.29 4.14
C PHE A 848 11.61 -15.59 2.83
N PHE A 849 11.75 -16.38 1.77
CA PHE A 849 12.06 -15.92 0.43
C PHE A 849 10.88 -16.14 -0.51
N THR A 850 10.52 -15.12 -1.29
CA THR A 850 9.50 -15.19 -2.33
C THR A 850 10.08 -14.97 -3.71
N MET A 851 9.47 -15.58 -4.73
CA MET A 851 9.87 -15.43 -6.12
C MET A 851 8.65 -15.23 -7.02
N ASP A 852 8.72 -14.21 -7.87
CA ASP A 852 7.69 -13.87 -8.85
C ASP A 852 8.27 -13.90 -10.28
N LEU A 853 7.45 -14.32 -11.25
CA LEU A 853 7.74 -14.30 -12.69
C LEU A 853 6.64 -13.53 -13.41
N VAL A 854 7.05 -12.62 -14.27
CA VAL A 854 6.13 -11.89 -15.16
C VAL A 854 6.60 -12.03 -16.59
N VAL A 855 5.67 -12.39 -17.46
CA VAL A 855 5.90 -12.45 -18.91
C VAL A 855 4.79 -11.67 -19.60
N SER A 856 5.14 -10.73 -20.44
CA SER A 856 4.19 -10.01 -21.26
C SER A 856 4.61 -9.99 -22.72
N LYS A 857 3.63 -10.08 -23.62
CA LYS A 857 3.85 -10.04 -25.05
C LYS A 857 2.80 -9.18 -25.74
N LYS A 858 3.25 -8.23 -26.51
CA LYS A 858 2.42 -7.44 -27.40
C LYS A 858 2.09 -8.29 -28.64
N ILE A 859 0.86 -8.75 -28.72
CA ILE A 859 0.37 -9.62 -29.81
C ILE A 859 0.11 -8.76 -31.07
N THR A 860 -0.54 -7.61 -30.87
CA THR A 860 -0.74 -6.56 -31.88
C THR A 860 -0.47 -5.20 -31.20
N ASP A 861 -0.46 -4.11 -31.96
CA ASP A 861 -0.28 -2.75 -31.42
C ASP A 861 -1.33 -2.36 -30.36
N ASN A 862 -2.45 -3.06 -30.34
CA ASN A 862 -3.57 -2.78 -29.47
C ASN A 862 -3.82 -3.88 -28.43
N LEU A 863 -3.23 -5.08 -28.60
CA LEU A 863 -3.50 -6.26 -27.77
C LEU A 863 -2.23 -6.73 -27.05
N LEU A 864 -2.27 -6.69 -25.73
CA LEU A 864 -1.23 -7.18 -24.82
C LEU A 864 -1.72 -8.43 -24.08
N LEU A 865 -0.93 -9.51 -24.15
CA LEU A 865 -1.08 -10.71 -23.33
C LEU A 865 -0.08 -10.65 -22.19
N LYS A 866 -0.51 -10.96 -20.96
CA LYS A 866 0.34 -10.97 -19.78
C LYS A 866 0.10 -12.20 -18.92
N PHE A 867 1.17 -12.88 -18.56
CA PHE A 867 1.21 -13.96 -17.58
C PHE A 867 1.95 -13.50 -16.34
N ILE A 868 1.43 -13.83 -15.14
CA ILE A 868 2.06 -13.55 -13.85
C ILE A 868 1.99 -14.81 -12.99
N GLY A 869 3.15 -15.27 -12.52
CA GLY A 869 3.27 -16.27 -11.46
C GLY A 869 3.81 -15.57 -10.20
N ARG A 870 3.04 -15.58 -9.12
CA ARG A 870 3.45 -15.01 -7.82
C ARG A 870 3.65 -16.10 -6.79
N ASN A 871 4.56 -15.82 -5.84
CA ASN A 871 4.87 -16.72 -4.75
C ASN A 871 5.19 -18.13 -5.26
N LEU A 872 6.06 -18.24 -6.28
CA LEU A 872 6.34 -19.50 -6.98
C LEU A 872 7.03 -20.56 -6.09
N LEU A 873 7.69 -20.12 -5.02
CA LEU A 873 8.36 -21.00 -4.06
C LEU A 873 7.42 -21.51 -2.96
N ASN A 874 6.30 -20.80 -2.73
CA ASN A 874 5.30 -21.15 -1.72
C ASN A 874 5.90 -21.53 -0.36
N PRO A 875 6.72 -20.66 0.28
CA PRO A 875 7.36 -20.96 1.56
C PRO A 875 6.33 -21.15 2.67
N ASP A 876 6.73 -21.85 3.72
CA ASP A 876 6.03 -21.84 4.99
C ASP A 876 6.20 -20.44 5.63
N ILE A 877 5.10 -19.89 6.12
CA ILE A 877 5.07 -18.65 6.90
C ILE A 877 4.88 -19.07 8.35
N GLU A 878 5.93 -18.87 9.16
CA GLU A 878 5.99 -19.42 10.49
C GLU A 878 6.17 -18.35 11.56
N GLN A 879 5.52 -18.56 12.70
CA GLN A 879 5.80 -17.86 13.96
C GLN A 879 6.32 -18.90 14.96
N THR A 880 7.37 -18.55 15.67
CA THR A 880 7.98 -19.41 16.70
C THR A 880 8.08 -18.69 18.02
N GLN A 881 8.08 -19.43 19.12
CA GLN A 881 8.29 -18.92 20.47
C GLN A 881 9.24 -19.85 21.22
N LEU A 882 10.18 -19.30 21.98
CA LEU A 882 11.05 -20.07 22.84
C LEU A 882 10.25 -20.48 24.10
N ILE A 883 10.13 -21.80 24.33
CA ILE A 883 9.39 -22.38 25.44
C ILE A 883 10.35 -23.10 26.34
N ARG A 884 10.27 -22.83 27.63
CA ARG A 884 11.05 -23.52 28.66
C ARG A 884 10.15 -24.50 29.40
N ASP A 885 10.42 -25.79 29.23
CA ASP A 885 9.74 -26.84 30.02
C ASP A 885 9.98 -26.64 31.52
N ILE A 886 8.89 -26.54 32.27
CA ILE A 886 8.92 -26.23 33.71
C ILE A 886 9.55 -27.34 34.56
N ASN A 887 9.54 -28.61 34.08
CA ASN A 887 10.03 -29.76 34.81
C ASN A 887 11.52 -30.01 34.50
N THR A 888 11.92 -29.89 33.24
CA THR A 888 13.26 -30.20 32.78
C THR A 888 14.16 -28.99 32.64
N SER A 889 13.55 -27.76 32.61
CA SER A 889 14.24 -26.53 32.27
C SER A 889 14.89 -26.53 30.87
N VAL A 890 14.51 -27.44 29.98
CA VAL A 890 14.96 -27.50 28.60
C VAL A 890 14.23 -26.43 27.83
N GLU A 891 14.96 -25.65 27.06
CA GLU A 891 14.40 -24.64 26.16
C GLU A 891 14.29 -25.21 24.75
N THR A 892 13.08 -25.11 24.14
CA THR A 892 12.78 -25.54 22.78
C THR A 892 12.13 -24.39 22.02
N ASN A 893 12.47 -24.27 20.74
CA ASN A 893 11.84 -23.26 19.87
C ASN A 893 10.62 -23.90 19.21
N GLU A 894 9.44 -23.57 19.71
CA GLU A 894 8.18 -24.17 19.28
C GLU A 894 7.52 -23.32 18.18
N VAL A 895 6.95 -24.00 17.18
CA VAL A 895 6.15 -23.33 16.16
C VAL A 895 4.77 -23.03 16.73
N VAL A 896 4.44 -21.75 16.87
CA VAL A 896 3.14 -21.30 17.37
C VAL A 896 2.13 -21.04 16.26
N SER A 897 2.60 -20.79 15.04
CA SER A 897 1.73 -20.69 13.86
C SER A 897 2.54 -21.02 12.61
N SER A 898 1.96 -21.79 11.70
CA SER A 898 2.56 -22.07 10.39
C SER A 898 1.46 -22.26 9.36
N TYR A 899 1.64 -21.70 8.15
CA TYR A 899 0.72 -21.89 7.02
C TYR A 899 1.39 -21.63 5.67
N LYS A 900 0.78 -22.14 4.58
CA LYS A 900 1.14 -21.87 3.19
C LYS A 900 0.04 -21.11 2.46
N LYS A 901 0.41 -20.12 1.63
CA LYS A 901 -0.54 -19.30 0.87
C LYS A 901 -0.90 -19.84 -0.52
N GLY A 902 -0.08 -20.76 -1.03
CA GLY A 902 -0.16 -21.20 -2.42
C GLY A 902 0.49 -20.22 -3.40
N SER A 903 0.74 -20.71 -4.60
CA SER A 903 1.20 -19.89 -5.73
C SER A 903 0.01 -19.36 -6.52
N LEU A 904 0.09 -18.11 -6.99
CA LEU A 904 -0.95 -17.49 -7.83
C LEU A 904 -0.49 -17.43 -9.28
N LEU A 905 -1.21 -18.13 -10.18
CA LEU A 905 -0.96 -18.13 -11.61
C LEU A 905 -2.06 -17.34 -12.32
N SER A 906 -1.70 -16.27 -13.02
CA SER A 906 -2.63 -15.31 -13.63
C SER A 906 -2.36 -15.14 -15.13
N LEU A 907 -3.42 -15.06 -15.93
CA LEU A 907 -3.38 -14.71 -17.35
C LEU A 907 -4.33 -13.55 -17.60
N SER A 908 -3.87 -12.52 -18.31
CA SER A 908 -4.69 -11.37 -18.65
C SER A 908 -4.46 -10.87 -20.05
N LEU A 909 -5.53 -10.33 -20.64
CA LEU A 909 -5.57 -9.68 -21.93
C LEU A 909 -5.96 -8.22 -21.76
N LYS A 910 -5.19 -7.30 -22.33
CA LYS A 910 -5.51 -5.87 -22.39
C LYS A 910 -5.62 -5.42 -23.84
N TYR A 911 -6.77 -4.84 -24.17
CA TYR A 911 -6.99 -4.20 -25.46
C TYR A 911 -7.09 -2.68 -25.29
N THR A 912 -6.33 -1.94 -26.11
CA THR A 912 -6.30 -0.47 -26.08
C THR A 912 -6.86 0.07 -27.39
N PHE A 913 -7.97 0.80 -27.31
CA PHE A 913 -8.53 1.58 -28.41
C PHE A 913 -7.77 2.92 -28.50
N LYS A 914 -7.23 3.22 -29.65
CA LYS A 914 -6.49 4.47 -29.93
C LYS A 914 -7.40 5.56 -30.46
#